data_aee3b7b9ff0e31b229c96fe05b17f94a
#
_entry.id   aee3b7b9ff0e31b229c96fe05b17f94a
#
_cell.length_a   1.000
_cell.length_b   1.000
_cell.length_c   1.000
_cell.angle_alpha   90.00
_cell.angle_beta   90.00
_cell.angle_gamma   90.00
#
_symmetry.space_group_name_H-M   'P 1'
#
loop_
_entity.id
_entity.type
_entity.pdbx_description
1 polymer ?
#
loop_
_entity_poly.entity_id
_entity_poly.type
_entity_poly.pdbx_seq_one_letter_code
_entity_poly.pdbx_strand_id
1 'polypeptide(L)'
;MSTKKKKKRKKKQHRFFWFVIKLQIVLMLVVLAGFGYYYFGGYADQIQQMRREAVQEVSASDDSTFIPSQTCSVFDKDGKLISERRGDKNAQYVKYEDIPKNFVAAIISIEDKKFYQHNGVDLKALVRAVKATVMSKLKKSQGGTQGGSTITMQLAKLIYMQPKQTWQYKVKQMFLAWELEKRYSKDKIMEFYLNNVYFANGYYGIDAACHGYFNCELKDLDVSQTAYLCAIPNRPSNYDPVTHPDNTITRRNLILKNMRDDGKISQEEYYEATKEEIALNRPKKSATEKINSSIDTYTYDCATRALMEQEGFQFKYYFDSDKEKKSYGEAYDELYSACQKKLFSGGYKIYTTIDMEKQKELQSAIDDTLKGFKDKSKDGTYKMQAAAVSIDNNSGYVVAIVGGRKQDSDNYTLNRAYQSYRQPGSSIKPLLVYTPQLERGYTPDTVVDDHKLKDGPSNANNTYAGKIPLRYAVAHSINTIAWQLYDELTPKTGLQYLKNMNFAQIKDGDYTLATSLGGFTKGVSPLEMASGYAAVENDGLYREPTCVKSIVDSDENVVYTSSLTEKTVYKQDAARMMTDIMTSVMDSGTGRSAKLADMPCAGKTGTTNDHKDGWFCGFTRYYTTAVWVGCDYPKAISNLSGSTYPAQIWKAYMSAAHEGLSSLDFLPYAQLSDDFKNQQKKEEEEHDKMREENQTEENQTDDQQTSESQQKDNTTDGSSEDDNQPDNNDSNAGDQNNNSKPEHSGDNDSGESGGNTDTPENGENTNKPDNSGTTDNSGDTGESGDTGGGNVQ
;
A
#
# COMPACT_ATOMS: atom_id res chain seq x y z
N MET A 1 -61.38 -45.66 -21.77
CA MET A 1 -60.16 -44.76 -21.62
C MET A 1 -59.37 -44.88 -20.31
N SER A 2 -59.86 -45.61 -19.31
CA SER A 2 -59.25 -45.64 -17.94
C SER A 2 -58.01 -46.58 -17.81
N THR A 3 -57.93 -47.66 -18.55
CA THR A 3 -56.88 -48.68 -18.40
C THR A 3 -55.51 -48.32 -19.04
N LYS A 4 -55.51 -47.47 -20.10
CA LYS A 4 -54.31 -46.98 -20.77
C LYS A 4 -53.53 -45.94 -19.92
N LYS A 5 -54.18 -45.11 -19.08
CA LYS A 5 -53.59 -44.15 -18.22
C LYS A 5 -52.90 -44.80 -17.00
N LYS A 6 -53.48 -45.90 -16.42
CA LYS A 6 -52.84 -46.65 -15.33
C LYS A 6 -51.53 -47.38 -15.75
N LYS A 7 -51.43 -47.92 -16.95
CA LYS A 7 -50.24 -48.57 -17.49
C LYS A 7 -49.11 -47.58 -17.79
N LYS A 8 -49.41 -46.34 -18.27
CA LYS A 8 -48.39 -45.29 -18.50
C LYS A 8 -47.82 -44.77 -17.20
N ARG A 9 -48.62 -44.66 -16.11
CA ARG A 9 -48.19 -44.22 -14.78
C ARG A 9 -47.26 -45.24 -14.10
N LYS A 10 -47.56 -46.54 -14.16
CA LYS A 10 -46.73 -47.63 -13.66
C LYS A 10 -45.37 -47.70 -14.43
N LYS A 11 -45.34 -47.49 -15.72
CA LYS A 11 -44.13 -47.49 -16.55
C LYS A 11 -43.23 -46.27 -16.26
N LYS A 12 -43.82 -45.07 -15.89
CA LYS A 12 -43.09 -43.91 -15.49
C LYS A 12 -42.49 -44.05 -14.07
N GLN A 13 -43.21 -44.64 -13.13
CA GLN A 13 -42.74 -44.98 -11.78
C GLN A 13 -41.60 -46.01 -11.80
N HIS A 14 -41.69 -47.04 -12.66
CA HIS A 14 -40.65 -48.04 -12.81
C HIS A 14 -39.38 -47.46 -13.44
N ARG A 15 -39.47 -46.52 -14.40
CA ARG A 15 -38.31 -45.79 -14.96
C ARG A 15 -37.66 -44.84 -13.95
N PHE A 16 -38.44 -44.18 -13.11
CA PHE A 16 -37.96 -43.32 -12.04
C PHE A 16 -37.25 -44.12 -10.95
N PHE A 17 -37.82 -45.28 -10.57
CA PHE A 17 -37.19 -46.19 -9.59
C PHE A 17 -35.84 -46.71 -10.11
N TRP A 18 -35.75 -47.16 -11.35
CA TRP A 18 -34.47 -47.58 -11.94
C TRP A 18 -33.48 -46.42 -12.15
N PHE A 19 -33.98 -45.22 -12.35
CA PHE A 19 -33.13 -44.03 -12.37
C PHE A 19 -32.50 -43.75 -11.00
N VAL A 20 -33.27 -43.82 -9.92
CA VAL A 20 -32.81 -43.65 -8.55
C VAL A 20 -31.79 -44.72 -8.18
N ILE A 21 -32.04 -45.99 -8.53
CA ILE A 21 -31.10 -47.12 -8.29
C ILE A 21 -29.80 -46.86 -9.07
N LYS A 22 -29.82 -46.49 -10.33
CA LYS A 22 -28.65 -46.16 -11.12
C LYS A 22 -27.88 -44.99 -10.51
N LEU A 23 -28.57 -43.95 -10.05
CA LEU A 23 -27.96 -42.81 -9.38
C LEU A 23 -27.24 -43.24 -8.06
N GLN A 24 -27.90 -44.13 -7.27
CA GLN A 24 -27.29 -44.67 -6.05
C GLN A 24 -26.06 -45.54 -6.33
N ILE A 25 -26.11 -46.36 -7.40
CA ILE A 25 -24.94 -47.17 -7.83
C ILE A 25 -23.80 -46.26 -8.30
N VAL A 26 -24.06 -45.24 -9.10
CA VAL A 26 -23.05 -44.26 -9.51
C VAL A 26 -22.46 -43.53 -8.28
N LEU A 27 -23.32 -43.10 -7.34
CA LEU A 27 -22.87 -42.50 -6.11
C LEU A 27 -21.97 -43.45 -5.28
N MET A 28 -22.38 -44.71 -5.18
CA MET A 28 -21.59 -45.75 -4.50
C MET A 28 -20.25 -45.99 -5.18
N LEU A 29 -20.21 -46.06 -6.54
CA LEU A 29 -18.96 -46.18 -7.29
C LEU A 29 -18.03 -44.98 -7.14
N VAL A 30 -18.56 -43.78 -7.09
CA VAL A 30 -17.81 -42.55 -6.80
C VAL A 30 -17.23 -42.59 -5.40
N VAL A 31 -18.02 -43.04 -4.39
CA VAL A 31 -17.54 -43.20 -3.01
C VAL A 31 -16.45 -44.27 -2.93
N LEU A 32 -16.61 -45.41 -3.61
CA LEU A 32 -15.60 -46.48 -3.65
C LEU A 32 -14.33 -46.04 -4.37
N ALA A 33 -14.45 -45.33 -5.48
CA ALA A 33 -13.29 -44.76 -6.19
C ALA A 33 -12.57 -43.69 -5.33
N GLY A 34 -13.33 -42.85 -4.62
CA GLY A 34 -12.78 -41.88 -3.65
C GLY A 34 -12.06 -42.58 -2.49
N PHE A 35 -12.61 -43.68 -1.99
CA PHE A 35 -12.02 -44.49 -0.93
C PHE A 35 -10.74 -45.21 -1.41
N GLY A 36 -10.77 -45.75 -2.65
CA GLY A 36 -9.58 -46.34 -3.29
C GLY A 36 -8.48 -45.30 -3.46
N TYR A 37 -8.82 -44.10 -3.97
CA TYR A 37 -7.85 -43.01 -4.15
C TYR A 37 -7.26 -42.57 -2.79
N TYR A 38 -8.09 -42.46 -1.75
CA TYR A 38 -7.66 -42.17 -0.38
C TYR A 38 -6.66 -43.20 0.17
N TYR A 39 -6.94 -44.50 -0.03
CA TYR A 39 -6.09 -45.57 0.53
C TYR A 39 -4.85 -45.80 -0.28
N PHE A 40 -4.99 -45.93 -1.61
CA PHE A 40 -3.87 -46.25 -2.51
C PHE A 40 -3.05 -45.02 -2.93
N GLY A 41 -3.56 -43.82 -2.73
CA GLY A 41 -2.84 -42.56 -2.95
C GLY A 41 -1.93 -42.13 -1.80
N GLY A 42 -1.79 -42.95 -0.75
CA GLY A 42 -0.92 -42.64 0.42
C GLY A 42 -1.48 -41.55 1.37
N TYR A 43 -2.69 -41.05 1.14
CA TYR A 43 -3.29 -40.00 1.98
C TYR A 43 -3.65 -40.53 3.37
N ALA A 44 -4.03 -41.77 3.50
CA ALA A 44 -4.34 -42.39 4.79
C ALA A 44 -3.14 -42.38 5.75
N ASP A 45 -1.96 -42.72 5.24
CA ASP A 45 -0.71 -42.73 6.01
C ASP A 45 -0.27 -41.33 6.41
N GLN A 46 -0.37 -40.37 5.49
CA GLN A 46 -0.09 -38.96 5.77
C GLN A 46 -1.01 -38.39 6.87
N ILE A 47 -2.31 -38.71 6.83
CA ILE A 47 -3.27 -38.27 7.84
C ILE A 47 -2.96 -38.90 9.18
N GLN A 48 -2.62 -40.21 9.23
CA GLN A 48 -2.23 -40.86 10.46
C GLN A 48 -0.92 -40.32 11.04
N GLN A 49 0.03 -39.97 10.18
CA GLN A 49 1.27 -39.34 10.62
C GLN A 49 0.99 -37.97 11.24
N MET A 50 0.24 -37.08 10.58
CA MET A 50 -0.14 -35.78 11.13
C MET A 50 -0.88 -35.90 12.46
N ARG A 51 -1.71 -36.94 12.63
CA ARG A 51 -2.38 -37.20 13.88
C ARG A 51 -1.40 -37.61 15.01
N ARG A 52 -0.43 -38.51 14.71
CA ARG A 52 0.61 -38.91 15.66
C ARG A 52 1.46 -37.71 16.08
N GLU A 53 1.88 -36.89 15.12
CA GLU A 53 2.64 -35.67 15.39
C GLU A 53 1.86 -34.71 16.30
N ALA A 54 0.58 -34.47 16.02
CA ALA A 54 -0.26 -33.61 16.84
C ALA A 54 -0.42 -34.12 18.27
N VAL A 55 -0.60 -35.45 18.45
CA VAL A 55 -0.64 -36.06 19.78
C VAL A 55 0.69 -35.87 20.51
N GLN A 56 1.81 -36.10 19.85
CA GLN A 56 3.15 -35.96 20.42
C GLN A 56 3.43 -34.50 20.82
N GLU A 57 3.19 -33.55 19.94
CA GLU A 57 3.43 -32.11 20.15
C GLU A 57 2.59 -31.60 21.35
N VAL A 58 1.29 -31.89 21.38
CA VAL A 58 0.42 -31.43 22.49
C VAL A 58 0.72 -32.16 23.79
N SER A 59 1.07 -33.44 23.74
CA SER A 59 1.41 -34.17 24.98
C SER A 59 2.75 -33.73 25.60
N ALA A 60 3.68 -33.26 24.80
CA ALA A 60 4.95 -32.67 25.24
C ALA A 60 4.83 -31.23 25.78
N SER A 61 3.68 -30.57 25.54
CA SER A 61 3.47 -29.17 25.95
C SER A 61 3.05 -29.08 27.42
N ASP A 62 3.45 -27.98 28.04
CA ASP A 62 2.96 -27.54 29.35
C ASP A 62 2.55 -26.07 29.30
N ASP A 63 2.18 -25.47 30.42
CA ASP A 63 1.77 -24.08 30.46
C ASP A 63 2.88 -23.11 29.98
N SER A 64 4.18 -23.47 30.17
CA SER A 64 5.30 -22.65 29.73
C SER A 64 5.42 -22.56 28.22
N THR A 65 4.90 -23.56 27.48
CA THR A 65 4.83 -23.58 26.01
C THR A 65 4.02 -22.40 25.43
N PHE A 66 3.15 -21.83 26.25
CA PHE A 66 2.27 -20.71 25.86
C PHE A 66 2.75 -19.34 26.37
N ILE A 67 3.96 -19.28 26.94
CA ILE A 67 4.54 -18.04 27.48
C ILE A 67 5.73 -17.59 26.61
N PRO A 68 5.66 -16.45 25.90
CA PRO A 68 6.77 -15.93 25.06
C PRO A 68 7.97 -15.46 25.88
N SER A 69 9.23 -15.72 25.46
CA SER A 69 10.37 -15.47 26.35
C SER A 69 11.72 -14.99 25.82
N GLN A 70 11.91 -14.60 24.55
CA GLN A 70 13.24 -14.20 24.05
C GLN A 70 13.27 -12.81 23.40
N THR A 71 14.46 -12.12 23.46
CA THR A 71 14.69 -10.75 23.00
C THR A 71 15.15 -10.73 21.54
N CYS A 72 14.54 -9.91 20.70
CA CYS A 72 15.02 -9.61 19.35
C CYS A 72 15.90 -8.36 19.39
N SER A 73 17.10 -8.44 18.82
CA SER A 73 18.09 -7.35 18.81
C SER A 73 18.39 -6.86 17.39
N VAL A 74 18.51 -5.56 17.22
CA VAL A 74 18.84 -4.91 15.94
C VAL A 74 20.19 -4.24 16.04
N PHE A 75 21.07 -4.52 15.08
CA PHE A 75 22.44 -3.99 15.02
C PHE A 75 22.62 -3.14 13.76
N ASP A 76 23.44 -2.10 13.87
CA ASP A 76 23.83 -1.23 12.74
C ASP A 76 24.85 -1.90 11.80
N LYS A 77 25.30 -1.13 10.79
CA LYS A 77 26.29 -1.59 9.81
C LYS A 77 27.63 -2.05 10.43
N ASP A 78 27.98 -1.52 11.60
CA ASP A 78 29.21 -1.78 12.34
C ASP A 78 29.02 -2.84 13.45
N GLY A 79 27.84 -3.45 13.53
CA GLY A 79 27.51 -4.45 14.56
C GLY A 79 27.23 -3.85 15.93
N LYS A 80 26.98 -2.55 16.03
CA LYS A 80 26.61 -1.88 17.27
C LYS A 80 25.10 -1.98 17.47
N LEU A 81 24.66 -2.26 18.70
CA LEU A 81 23.27 -2.37 19.06
C LEU A 81 22.51 -1.04 18.83
N ILE A 82 21.49 -1.07 18.00
CA ILE A 82 20.55 0.03 17.77
C ILE A 82 19.39 -0.04 18.76
N SER A 83 18.72 -1.19 18.79
CA SER A 83 17.55 -1.41 19.62
C SER A 83 17.43 -2.87 20.04
N GLU A 84 16.78 -3.07 21.17
CA GLU A 84 16.36 -4.39 21.67
C GLU A 84 14.85 -4.38 21.86
N ARG A 85 14.22 -5.33 21.21
CA ARG A 85 12.84 -5.64 21.53
C ARG A 85 12.81 -6.87 22.40
N ARG A 86 12.67 -6.66 23.67
CA ARG A 86 12.42 -7.73 24.62
C ARG A 86 11.02 -8.25 24.34
N GLY A 87 10.89 -9.56 24.14
CA GLY A 87 9.58 -10.20 24.20
C GLY A 87 8.92 -9.70 25.48
N ASP A 88 7.70 -9.19 25.39
CA ASP A 88 7.07 -8.32 26.37
C ASP A 88 7.30 -8.76 27.83
N LYS A 89 8.44 -8.33 28.43
CA LYS A 89 8.63 -8.47 29.88
C LYS A 89 7.67 -7.59 30.68
N ASN A 90 7.00 -6.65 30.01
CA ASN A 90 5.98 -5.80 30.62
C ASN A 90 4.55 -6.26 30.30
N ALA A 91 4.34 -7.21 29.37
CA ALA A 91 3.05 -7.84 29.20
C ALA A 91 2.89 -8.90 30.28
N GLN A 92 2.03 -8.66 31.23
CA GLN A 92 1.69 -9.67 32.23
C GLN A 92 0.89 -10.77 31.52
N TYR A 93 1.26 -12.02 31.80
CA TYR A 93 0.41 -13.14 31.41
C TYR A 93 -0.90 -13.04 32.18
N VAL A 94 -1.99 -12.85 31.47
CA VAL A 94 -3.32 -12.64 32.05
C VAL A 94 -4.01 -13.98 32.23
N LYS A 95 -4.35 -14.35 33.48
CA LYS A 95 -5.15 -15.51 33.75
C LYS A 95 -6.59 -15.31 33.30
N TYR A 96 -7.29 -16.38 32.96
CA TYR A 96 -8.67 -16.30 32.46
C TYR A 96 -9.60 -15.52 33.40
N GLU A 97 -9.45 -15.68 34.71
CA GLU A 97 -10.25 -14.99 35.73
C GLU A 97 -10.10 -13.47 35.72
N ASP A 98 -8.95 -12.95 35.23
CA ASP A 98 -8.62 -11.54 35.14
C ASP A 98 -9.01 -10.93 33.76
N ILE A 99 -9.45 -11.76 32.79
CA ILE A 99 -9.87 -11.30 31.49
C ILE A 99 -11.29 -10.72 31.56
N PRO A 100 -11.51 -9.47 31.14
CA PRO A 100 -12.84 -8.87 31.14
C PRO A 100 -13.84 -9.69 30.32
N LYS A 101 -15.04 -9.92 30.87
CA LYS A 101 -16.10 -10.71 30.22
C LYS A 101 -16.50 -10.15 28.86
N ASN A 102 -16.45 -8.83 28.71
CA ASN A 102 -16.73 -8.15 27.44
C ASN A 102 -15.68 -8.50 26.37
N PHE A 103 -14.40 -8.71 26.77
CA PHE A 103 -13.34 -9.11 25.85
C PHE A 103 -13.58 -10.52 25.30
N VAL A 104 -13.89 -11.47 26.20
CA VAL A 104 -14.27 -12.84 25.81
C VAL A 104 -15.52 -12.83 24.93
N ALA A 105 -16.53 -12.02 25.27
CA ALA A 105 -17.75 -11.90 24.49
C ALA A 105 -17.48 -11.32 23.08
N ALA A 106 -16.63 -10.28 22.97
CA ALA A 106 -16.30 -9.65 21.72
C ALA A 106 -15.56 -10.62 20.77
N ILE A 107 -14.52 -11.31 21.27
CA ILE A 107 -13.74 -12.23 20.45
C ILE A 107 -14.56 -13.44 19.99
N ILE A 108 -15.40 -14.00 20.87
CA ILE A 108 -16.31 -15.09 20.52
C ILE A 108 -17.31 -14.65 19.46
N SER A 109 -17.90 -13.46 19.61
CA SER A 109 -18.92 -12.95 18.69
C SER A 109 -18.40 -12.77 17.26
N ILE A 110 -17.10 -12.55 17.07
CA ILE A 110 -16.53 -12.32 15.73
C ILE A 110 -15.76 -13.54 15.19
N GLU A 111 -15.01 -14.24 16.02
CA GLU A 111 -14.13 -15.32 15.58
C GLU A 111 -14.79 -16.70 15.68
N ASP A 112 -15.53 -16.99 16.77
CA ASP A 112 -16.05 -18.34 17.02
C ASP A 112 -17.29 -18.34 17.90
N LYS A 113 -18.47 -18.04 17.34
CA LYS A 113 -19.76 -17.97 18.08
C LYS A 113 -20.13 -19.24 18.85
N LYS A 114 -19.54 -20.37 18.49
CA LYS A 114 -19.81 -21.66 19.09
C LYS A 114 -18.65 -22.23 19.89
N PHE A 115 -17.73 -21.41 20.29
CA PHE A 115 -16.51 -21.84 21.00
C PHE A 115 -16.77 -22.82 22.11
N TYR A 116 -17.73 -22.56 22.98
CA TYR A 116 -18.11 -23.43 24.09
C TYR A 116 -18.95 -24.67 23.71
N GLN A 117 -19.33 -24.81 22.41
CA GLN A 117 -20.24 -25.89 21.96
C GLN A 117 -19.56 -27.00 21.16
N HIS A 118 -18.32 -26.77 20.68
CA HIS A 118 -17.58 -27.75 19.91
C HIS A 118 -16.28 -28.18 20.62
N ASN A 119 -15.71 -29.31 20.19
CA ASN A 119 -14.45 -29.82 20.70
C ASN A 119 -13.31 -29.51 19.71
N GLY A 120 -12.87 -28.25 19.67
CA GLY A 120 -11.73 -27.78 18.86
C GLY A 120 -12.07 -27.44 17.42
N VAL A 121 -13.03 -28.11 16.78
CA VAL A 121 -13.40 -27.91 15.38
C VAL A 121 -14.92 -27.81 15.23
N ASP A 122 -15.44 -26.72 14.67
CA ASP A 122 -16.85 -26.65 14.23
C ASP A 122 -16.99 -27.23 12.81
N LEU A 123 -17.30 -28.54 12.75
CA LEU A 123 -17.51 -29.24 11.48
C LEU A 123 -18.64 -28.63 10.65
N LYS A 124 -19.69 -28.04 11.28
CA LYS A 124 -20.79 -27.41 10.57
C LYS A 124 -20.35 -26.10 9.93
N ALA A 125 -19.52 -25.31 10.63
CA ALA A 125 -18.91 -24.11 10.08
C ALA A 125 -17.94 -24.44 8.95
N LEU A 126 -17.13 -25.47 9.09
CA LEU A 126 -16.19 -25.95 8.07
C LEU A 126 -16.94 -26.37 6.79
N VAL A 127 -17.99 -27.20 6.90
CA VAL A 127 -18.79 -27.60 5.74
C VAL A 127 -19.47 -26.40 5.09
N ARG A 128 -19.97 -25.45 5.88
CA ARG A 128 -20.56 -24.20 5.39
C ARG A 128 -19.53 -23.35 4.62
N ALA A 129 -18.30 -23.20 5.16
CA ALA A 129 -17.22 -22.46 4.51
C ALA A 129 -16.80 -23.13 3.19
N VAL A 130 -16.63 -24.46 3.16
CA VAL A 130 -16.35 -25.22 1.93
C VAL A 130 -17.46 -25.06 0.91
N LYS A 131 -18.75 -25.19 1.33
CA LYS A 131 -19.90 -24.98 0.47
C LYS A 131 -19.95 -23.55 -0.08
N ALA A 132 -19.67 -22.53 0.74
CA ALA A 132 -19.61 -21.13 0.33
C ALA A 132 -18.49 -20.90 -0.69
N THR A 133 -17.31 -21.48 -0.48
CA THR A 133 -16.17 -21.42 -1.40
C THR A 133 -16.49 -22.09 -2.74
N VAL A 134 -17.10 -23.27 -2.74
CA VAL A 134 -17.53 -23.96 -3.95
C VAL A 134 -18.61 -23.18 -4.69
N MET A 135 -19.60 -22.64 -3.96
CA MET A 135 -20.69 -21.85 -4.54
C MET A 135 -20.23 -20.51 -5.09
N SER A 136 -19.26 -19.83 -4.44
CA SER A 136 -18.66 -18.59 -4.95
C SER A 136 -17.86 -18.85 -6.23
N LYS A 137 -17.15 -19.98 -6.29
CA LYS A 137 -16.47 -20.44 -7.51
C LYS A 137 -17.46 -20.69 -8.68
N LEU A 138 -18.63 -21.27 -8.37
CA LEU A 138 -19.64 -21.59 -9.39
C LEU A 138 -20.47 -20.37 -9.83
N LYS A 139 -20.72 -19.39 -8.95
CA LYS A 139 -21.60 -18.25 -9.22
C LYS A 139 -20.88 -16.96 -9.59
N LYS A 140 -19.55 -16.91 -9.67
CA LYS A 140 -18.75 -15.68 -9.89
C LYS A 140 -19.19 -14.50 -8.98
N SER A 141 -19.73 -14.76 -7.79
CA SER A 141 -20.31 -13.74 -6.91
C SER A 141 -19.32 -13.41 -5.80
N GLN A 142 -19.05 -12.14 -5.60
CA GLN A 142 -18.26 -11.57 -4.50
C GLN A 142 -19.04 -11.63 -3.18
N GLY A 143 -19.17 -12.80 -2.62
CA GLY A 143 -19.73 -12.97 -1.26
C GLY A 143 -18.61 -13.23 -0.28
N GLY A 144 -18.43 -12.39 0.74
CA GLY A 144 -17.47 -12.61 1.81
C GLY A 144 -17.66 -13.99 2.45
N THR A 145 -16.64 -14.83 2.39
CA THR A 145 -16.65 -16.14 3.05
C THR A 145 -16.37 -15.95 4.53
N GLN A 146 -17.35 -16.26 5.36
CA GLN A 146 -17.13 -16.35 6.80
C GLN A 146 -16.12 -17.48 7.06
N GLY A 147 -15.04 -17.19 7.82
CA GLY A 147 -13.98 -18.15 8.12
C GLY A 147 -14.52 -19.43 8.80
N GLY A 148 -13.88 -20.54 8.53
CA GLY A 148 -14.26 -21.83 9.13
C GLY A 148 -13.28 -22.32 10.21
N SER A 149 -12.35 -21.48 10.68
CA SER A 149 -11.39 -21.79 11.74
C SER A 149 -11.95 -21.38 13.10
N THR A 150 -11.77 -22.24 14.10
CA THR A 150 -12.14 -21.97 15.49
C THR A 150 -11.01 -21.26 16.23
N ILE A 151 -11.29 -20.69 17.40
CA ILE A 151 -10.28 -20.12 18.30
C ILE A 151 -9.21 -21.16 18.65
N THR A 152 -9.61 -22.40 18.97
CA THR A 152 -8.68 -23.50 19.27
C THR A 152 -7.78 -23.83 18.08
N MET A 153 -8.34 -23.83 16.86
CA MET A 153 -7.53 -23.99 15.64
C MET A 153 -6.54 -22.83 15.43
N GLN A 154 -6.95 -21.61 15.76
CA GLN A 154 -6.06 -20.45 15.68
C GLN A 154 -4.93 -20.56 16.72
N LEU A 155 -5.22 -20.93 17.96
CA LEU A 155 -4.20 -21.20 18.97
C LEU A 155 -3.24 -22.30 18.52
N ALA A 156 -3.77 -23.44 18.01
CA ALA A 156 -2.94 -24.53 17.48
C ALA A 156 -1.95 -24.04 16.42
N LYS A 157 -2.43 -23.18 15.52
CA LYS A 157 -1.58 -22.55 14.51
C LYS A 157 -0.50 -21.65 15.12
N LEU A 158 -0.87 -20.82 16.09
CA LEU A 158 0.04 -19.84 16.71
C LEU A 158 1.20 -20.50 17.45
N ILE A 159 0.99 -21.67 18.00
CA ILE A 159 1.96 -22.34 18.89
C ILE A 159 2.77 -23.41 18.17
N TYR A 160 2.12 -24.29 17.35
CA TYR A 160 2.75 -25.51 16.88
C TYR A 160 3.05 -25.53 15.39
N MET A 161 2.63 -24.51 14.63
CA MET A 161 2.68 -24.60 13.18
C MET A 161 3.42 -23.44 12.56
N GLN A 162 4.33 -23.78 11.63
CA GLN A 162 4.85 -22.81 10.66
C GLN A 162 3.86 -22.70 9.50
N PRO A 163 3.58 -21.50 9.00
CA PRO A 163 2.55 -21.27 7.99
C PRO A 163 2.89 -21.98 6.66
N LYS A 164 1.99 -22.85 6.21
CA LYS A 164 2.04 -23.47 4.87
C LYS A 164 0.63 -23.56 4.29
N GLN A 165 0.46 -23.18 3.04
CA GLN A 165 -0.86 -23.21 2.39
C GLN A 165 -1.16 -24.56 1.73
N THR A 166 -1.22 -25.61 2.51
CA THR A 166 -1.54 -26.94 2.02
C THR A 166 -2.76 -27.50 2.74
N TRP A 167 -3.41 -28.51 2.13
CA TRP A 167 -4.51 -29.20 2.81
C TRP A 167 -4.02 -29.95 4.05
N GLN A 168 -2.77 -30.45 4.01
CA GLN A 168 -2.12 -31.11 5.15
C GLN A 168 -2.01 -30.19 6.35
N TYR A 169 -1.63 -28.93 6.09
CA TYR A 169 -1.59 -27.89 7.12
C TYR A 169 -2.94 -27.75 7.86
N LYS A 170 -4.04 -27.67 7.09
CA LYS A 170 -5.38 -27.53 7.67
C LYS A 170 -5.81 -28.77 8.44
N VAL A 171 -5.46 -29.97 7.97
CA VAL A 171 -5.76 -31.23 8.67
C VAL A 171 -4.93 -31.35 9.95
N LYS A 172 -3.62 -31.02 9.92
CA LYS A 172 -2.77 -31.00 11.13
C LYS A 172 -3.30 -30.02 12.17
N GLN A 173 -3.71 -28.82 11.74
CA GLN A 173 -4.34 -27.82 12.59
C GLN A 173 -5.60 -28.37 13.31
N MET A 174 -6.43 -29.14 12.60
CA MET A 174 -7.62 -29.76 13.20
C MET A 174 -7.23 -30.82 14.25
N PHE A 175 -6.23 -31.66 14.00
CA PHE A 175 -5.77 -32.64 14.95
C PHE A 175 -5.16 -31.98 16.20
N LEU A 176 -4.33 -30.97 16.04
CA LEU A 176 -3.80 -30.19 17.14
C LEU A 176 -4.92 -29.55 17.98
N ALA A 177 -5.93 -28.99 17.34
CA ALA A 177 -7.08 -28.39 18.03
C ALA A 177 -7.87 -29.45 18.84
N TRP A 178 -8.05 -30.66 18.30
CA TRP A 178 -8.70 -31.73 19.03
C TRP A 178 -7.88 -32.24 20.23
N GLU A 179 -6.56 -32.31 20.09
CA GLU A 179 -5.70 -32.75 21.22
C GLU A 179 -5.61 -31.67 22.31
N LEU A 180 -5.57 -30.38 21.91
CA LEU A 180 -5.64 -29.25 22.85
C LEU A 180 -6.93 -29.31 23.72
N GLU A 181 -8.07 -29.54 23.09
CA GLU A 181 -9.37 -29.63 23.79
C GLU A 181 -9.52 -30.84 24.68
N LYS A 182 -8.72 -31.88 24.48
CA LYS A 182 -8.65 -33.01 25.39
C LYS A 182 -7.82 -32.72 26.64
N ARG A 183 -6.83 -31.83 26.49
CA ARG A 183 -5.85 -31.55 27.54
C ARG A 183 -6.23 -30.34 28.38
N TYR A 184 -6.81 -29.30 27.75
CA TYR A 184 -7.08 -28.01 28.39
C TYR A 184 -8.58 -27.68 28.35
N SER A 185 -9.06 -27.01 29.40
CA SER A 185 -10.43 -26.48 29.42
C SER A 185 -10.62 -25.36 28.40
N LYS A 186 -11.87 -25.08 28.04
CA LYS A 186 -12.22 -23.97 27.17
C LYS A 186 -11.66 -22.62 27.66
N ASP A 187 -11.78 -22.39 28.96
CA ASP A 187 -11.30 -21.17 29.58
C ASP A 187 -9.77 -21.06 29.50
N LYS A 188 -9.07 -22.21 29.70
CA LYS A 188 -7.61 -22.25 29.56
C LYS A 188 -7.15 -22.06 28.10
N ILE A 189 -7.88 -22.59 27.14
CA ILE A 189 -7.62 -22.38 25.71
C ILE A 189 -7.84 -20.91 25.32
N MET A 190 -8.88 -20.26 25.86
CA MET A 190 -9.12 -18.83 25.68
C MET A 190 -8.01 -18.00 26.31
N GLU A 191 -7.58 -18.32 27.52
CA GLU A 191 -6.45 -17.69 28.19
C GLU A 191 -5.18 -17.75 27.31
N PHE A 192 -4.80 -18.95 26.86
CA PHE A 192 -3.64 -19.12 25.99
C PHE A 192 -3.78 -18.35 24.68
N TYR A 193 -4.95 -18.38 24.05
CA TYR A 193 -5.20 -17.67 22.82
C TYR A 193 -5.02 -16.17 23.00
N LEU A 194 -5.65 -15.56 23.99
CA LEU A 194 -5.62 -14.14 24.24
C LEU A 194 -4.25 -13.62 24.67
N ASN A 195 -3.44 -14.46 25.30
CA ASN A 195 -2.05 -14.13 25.65
C ASN A 195 -1.06 -14.28 24.48
N ASN A 196 -1.42 -14.98 23.40
CA ASN A 196 -0.52 -15.25 22.27
C ASN A 196 -0.94 -14.61 20.96
N VAL A 197 -2.16 -14.11 20.84
CA VAL A 197 -2.64 -13.54 19.60
C VAL A 197 -1.98 -12.17 19.34
N TYR A 198 -1.70 -11.89 18.06
CA TYR A 198 -1.03 -10.69 17.62
C TYR A 198 -2.01 -9.54 17.36
N PHE A 199 -1.73 -8.39 17.96
CA PHE A 199 -2.55 -7.17 17.88
C PHE A 199 -1.90 -6.04 17.07
N ALA A 200 -1.09 -6.34 16.08
CA ALA A 200 -0.29 -5.37 15.32
C ALA A 200 0.73 -4.58 16.16
N ASN A 201 1.55 -3.76 15.50
CA ASN A 201 2.55 -2.89 16.13
C ASN A 201 3.44 -3.59 17.18
N GLY A 202 3.55 -4.93 17.07
CA GLY A 202 4.37 -5.78 17.91
C GLY A 202 3.76 -6.18 19.23
N TYR A 203 2.51 -5.90 19.49
CA TYR A 203 1.83 -6.31 20.69
C TYR A 203 1.31 -7.74 20.58
N TYR A 204 1.84 -8.64 21.38
CA TYR A 204 1.36 -10.00 21.55
C TYR A 204 0.66 -10.11 22.89
N GLY A 205 -0.57 -10.64 22.86
CA GLY A 205 -1.43 -10.71 24.04
C GLY A 205 -2.23 -9.45 24.31
N ILE A 206 -3.33 -9.66 25.04
CA ILE A 206 -4.31 -8.60 25.30
C ILE A 206 -3.78 -7.50 26.22
N ASP A 207 -2.95 -7.88 27.20
CA ASP A 207 -2.36 -6.94 28.15
C ASP A 207 -1.41 -5.97 27.44
N ALA A 208 -0.49 -6.51 26.61
CA ALA A 208 0.39 -5.70 25.78
C ALA A 208 -0.39 -4.75 24.84
N ALA A 209 -1.48 -5.25 24.24
CA ALA A 209 -2.30 -4.44 23.36
C ALA A 209 -3.05 -3.34 24.11
N CYS A 210 -3.60 -3.63 25.27
CA CYS A 210 -4.29 -2.67 26.13
C CYS A 210 -3.35 -1.54 26.57
N HIS A 211 -2.23 -1.88 27.16
CA HIS A 211 -1.21 -0.90 27.56
C HIS A 211 -0.64 -0.16 26.36
N GLY A 212 -0.37 -0.88 25.27
CA GLY A 212 0.25 -0.32 24.07
C GLY A 212 -0.61 0.67 23.30
N TYR A 213 -1.92 0.50 23.28
CA TYR A 213 -2.84 1.38 22.54
C TYR A 213 -3.56 2.39 23.41
N PHE A 214 -3.91 2.01 24.64
CA PHE A 214 -4.75 2.83 25.51
C PHE A 214 -4.09 3.26 26.82
N ASN A 215 -2.91 2.68 27.15
CA ASN A 215 -2.19 2.96 28.39
C ASN A 215 -3.09 2.87 29.62
N CYS A 216 -3.85 1.78 29.70
CA CYS A 216 -4.76 1.48 30.80
C CYS A 216 -4.72 -0.01 31.15
N GLU A 217 -5.28 -0.36 32.31
CA GLU A 217 -5.46 -1.74 32.71
C GLU A 217 -6.62 -2.39 31.93
N LEU A 218 -6.57 -3.71 31.71
CA LEU A 218 -7.60 -4.44 30.98
C LEU A 218 -9.02 -4.23 31.51
N LYS A 219 -9.17 -4.09 32.84
CA LYS A 219 -10.46 -3.86 33.53
C LYS A 219 -11.07 -2.48 33.21
N ASP A 220 -10.23 -1.53 32.78
CA ASP A 220 -10.63 -0.15 32.52
C ASP A 220 -11.04 0.09 31.07
N LEU A 221 -10.90 -0.96 30.21
CA LEU A 221 -11.36 -0.90 28.83
C LEU A 221 -12.88 -0.85 28.76
N ASP A 222 -13.41 0.13 28.06
CA ASP A 222 -14.82 0.18 27.72
C ASP A 222 -15.20 -0.82 26.61
N VAL A 223 -16.48 -0.91 26.29
CA VAL A 223 -17.00 -1.84 25.28
C VAL A 223 -16.50 -1.52 23.88
N SER A 224 -16.33 -0.23 23.56
CA SER A 224 -15.86 0.25 22.26
C SER A 224 -14.38 -0.09 22.06
N GLN A 225 -13.54 0.23 23.03
CA GLN A 225 -12.11 -0.06 23.04
C GLN A 225 -11.86 -1.57 23.00
N THR A 226 -12.62 -2.33 23.77
CA THR A 226 -12.58 -3.80 23.74
C THR A 226 -12.88 -4.36 22.36
N ALA A 227 -13.96 -3.91 21.72
CA ALA A 227 -14.31 -4.33 20.35
C ALA A 227 -13.29 -3.84 19.32
N TYR A 228 -12.66 -2.68 19.54
CA TYR A 228 -11.62 -2.14 18.69
C TYR A 228 -10.36 -3.02 18.71
N LEU A 229 -9.88 -3.42 19.88
CA LEU A 229 -8.78 -4.38 20.00
C LEU A 229 -9.12 -5.72 19.36
N CYS A 230 -10.32 -6.26 19.60
CA CYS A 230 -10.77 -7.52 18.99
C CYS A 230 -10.90 -7.47 17.47
N ALA A 231 -10.86 -6.29 16.84
CA ALA A 231 -10.84 -6.14 15.40
C ALA A 231 -9.51 -6.53 14.76
N ILE A 232 -8.40 -6.35 15.46
CA ILE A 232 -7.04 -6.42 14.94
C ILE A 232 -6.60 -7.85 14.56
N PRO A 233 -6.80 -8.89 15.38
CA PRO A 233 -6.22 -10.22 15.17
C PRO A 233 -6.58 -10.90 13.86
N ASN A 234 -7.71 -10.55 13.28
CA ASN A 234 -8.19 -11.15 12.03
C ASN A 234 -7.23 -10.89 10.85
N ARG A 235 -6.77 -9.65 10.70
CA ARG A 235 -5.83 -9.18 9.68
C ARG A 235 -5.03 -8.00 10.22
N PRO A 236 -3.98 -8.25 11.02
CA PRO A 236 -3.27 -7.21 11.75
C PRO A 236 -2.71 -6.09 10.85
N SER A 237 -2.24 -6.41 9.65
CA SER A 237 -1.76 -5.40 8.69
C SER A 237 -2.89 -4.52 8.12
N ASN A 238 -4.13 -5.06 8.00
CA ASN A 238 -5.27 -4.33 7.45
C ASN A 238 -6.12 -3.62 8.51
N TYR A 239 -6.06 -4.11 9.75
CA TYR A 239 -6.79 -3.54 10.90
C TYR A 239 -5.82 -2.95 11.93
N ASP A 240 -4.70 -2.44 11.47
CA ASP A 240 -3.71 -1.77 12.30
C ASP A 240 -4.28 -0.43 12.81
N PRO A 241 -4.37 -0.22 14.13
CA PRO A 241 -4.90 1.01 14.72
C PRO A 241 -4.15 2.28 14.33
N VAL A 242 -2.87 2.16 13.98
CA VAL A 242 -2.00 3.29 13.67
C VAL A 242 -2.03 3.64 12.18
N THR A 243 -1.96 2.62 11.32
CA THR A 243 -1.85 2.81 9.87
C THR A 243 -3.19 2.74 9.14
N HIS A 244 -4.18 2.02 9.70
CA HIS A 244 -5.51 1.80 9.10
C HIS A 244 -6.66 1.95 10.11
N PRO A 245 -6.76 3.07 10.85
CA PRO A 245 -7.76 3.27 11.90
C PRO A 245 -9.21 3.12 11.40
N ASP A 246 -9.52 3.59 10.19
CA ASP A 246 -10.86 3.51 9.60
C ASP A 246 -11.30 2.06 9.34
N ASN A 247 -10.37 1.21 8.89
CA ASN A 247 -10.65 -0.21 8.71
C ASN A 247 -10.94 -0.87 10.06
N THR A 248 -10.16 -0.52 11.07
CA THR A 248 -10.31 -1.03 12.43
C THR A 248 -11.64 -0.60 13.04
N ILE A 249 -12.04 0.68 12.89
CA ILE A 249 -13.35 1.19 13.31
C ILE A 249 -14.50 0.45 12.60
N THR A 250 -14.37 0.25 11.29
CA THR A 250 -15.40 -0.48 10.51
C THR A 250 -15.59 -1.89 11.07
N ARG A 251 -14.49 -2.60 11.39
CA ARG A 251 -14.57 -3.94 11.97
C ARG A 251 -15.02 -3.92 13.43
N ARG A 252 -14.63 -2.91 14.23
CA ARG A 252 -15.16 -2.68 15.58
C ARG A 252 -16.69 -2.62 15.56
N ASN A 253 -17.24 -1.82 14.65
CA ASN A 253 -18.70 -1.65 14.54
C ASN A 253 -19.40 -2.97 14.17
N LEU A 254 -18.75 -3.82 13.36
CA LEU A 254 -19.25 -5.18 13.06
C LEU A 254 -19.22 -6.08 14.31
N ILE A 255 -18.18 -5.99 15.13
CA ILE A 255 -18.06 -6.76 16.38
C ILE A 255 -19.16 -6.32 17.36
N LEU A 256 -19.31 -5.02 17.58
CA LEU A 256 -20.36 -4.45 18.45
C LEU A 256 -21.75 -4.90 17.99
N LYS A 257 -22.01 -4.86 16.68
CA LYS A 257 -23.24 -5.40 16.12
C LYS A 257 -23.46 -6.87 16.45
N ASN A 258 -22.42 -7.69 16.29
CA ASN A 258 -22.50 -9.12 16.60
C ASN A 258 -22.74 -9.36 18.10
N MET A 259 -22.06 -8.61 18.98
CA MET A 259 -22.26 -8.68 20.43
C MET A 259 -23.70 -8.35 20.82
N ARG A 260 -24.29 -7.33 20.23
CA ARG A 260 -25.71 -6.99 20.43
C ARG A 260 -26.63 -8.10 19.90
N ASP A 261 -26.39 -8.57 18.69
CA ASP A 261 -27.21 -9.63 18.06
C ASP A 261 -27.12 -10.95 18.83
N ASP A 262 -25.99 -11.19 19.50
CA ASP A 262 -25.76 -12.36 20.36
C ASP A 262 -26.22 -12.11 21.83
N GLY A 263 -26.84 -10.94 22.15
CA GLY A 263 -27.35 -10.58 23.47
C GLY A 263 -26.26 -10.38 24.54
N LYS A 264 -25.03 -10.00 24.11
CA LYS A 264 -23.88 -9.77 24.99
C LYS A 264 -23.79 -8.34 25.47
N ILE A 265 -24.37 -7.41 24.73
CA ILE A 265 -24.55 -6.01 25.09
C ILE A 265 -25.98 -5.58 24.75
N SER A 266 -26.48 -4.55 25.42
CA SER A 266 -27.79 -3.95 25.16
C SER A 266 -27.79 -3.11 23.86
N GLN A 267 -28.98 -2.68 23.45
CA GLN A 267 -29.11 -1.78 22.30
C GLN A 267 -28.53 -0.40 22.61
N GLU A 268 -28.64 0.08 23.84
CA GLU A 268 -28.08 1.32 24.31
C GLU A 268 -26.54 1.30 24.29
N GLU A 269 -25.92 0.27 24.89
CA GLU A 269 -24.47 0.09 24.90
C GLU A 269 -23.93 0.00 23.47
N TYR A 270 -24.61 -0.71 22.56
CA TYR A 270 -24.24 -0.77 21.14
C TYR A 270 -24.24 0.62 20.52
N TYR A 271 -25.29 1.41 20.78
CA TYR A 271 -25.46 2.73 20.18
C TYR A 271 -24.39 3.73 20.67
N GLU A 272 -24.12 3.75 21.95
CA GLU A 272 -23.08 4.60 22.53
C GLU A 272 -21.68 4.17 22.08
N ALA A 273 -21.35 2.89 22.14
CA ALA A 273 -20.06 2.36 21.71
C ALA A 273 -19.76 2.57 20.22
N THR A 274 -20.78 2.60 19.35
CA THR A 274 -20.56 2.88 17.92
C THR A 274 -20.31 4.36 17.60
N LYS A 275 -20.79 5.27 18.43
CA LYS A 275 -20.57 6.72 18.30
C LYS A 275 -19.23 7.18 18.85
N GLU A 276 -18.68 6.40 19.73
CA GLU A 276 -17.46 6.75 20.43
C GLU A 276 -16.27 6.90 19.47
N GLU A 277 -15.56 8.00 19.55
CA GLU A 277 -14.31 8.26 18.85
C GLU A 277 -13.17 7.58 19.59
N ILE A 278 -12.50 6.63 18.93
CA ILE A 278 -11.32 5.97 19.49
C ILE A 278 -10.14 6.94 19.46
N ALA A 279 -9.68 7.32 20.64
CA ALA A 279 -8.43 8.05 20.83
C ALA A 279 -7.37 7.10 21.39
N LEU A 280 -6.32 6.85 20.62
CA LEU A 280 -5.18 6.10 21.11
C LEU A 280 -4.41 6.92 22.14
N ASN A 281 -4.15 6.34 23.31
CA ASN A 281 -3.34 6.91 24.37
C ASN A 281 -2.10 6.04 24.60
N ARG A 282 -1.15 6.13 23.68
CA ARG A 282 0.04 5.27 23.69
C ARG A 282 1.02 5.73 24.75
N PRO A 283 1.49 4.87 25.67
CA PRO A 283 2.36 5.26 26.77
C PRO A 283 3.72 5.79 26.26
N LYS A 284 4.27 6.78 26.94
CA LYS A 284 5.68 7.14 26.78
C LYS A 284 6.53 6.04 27.41
N LYS A 285 7.42 5.42 26.62
CA LYS A 285 8.29 4.35 27.14
C LYS A 285 9.29 4.87 28.15
N SER A 286 9.64 4.02 29.09
CA SER A 286 10.67 4.34 30.09
C SER A 286 12.04 4.42 29.43
N ALA A 287 12.94 5.26 29.99
CA ALA A 287 14.26 5.60 29.45
C ALA A 287 15.24 4.40 29.24
N THR A 288 14.81 3.18 29.50
CA THR A 288 15.63 1.97 29.39
C THR A 288 15.48 1.21 28.07
N GLU A 289 14.48 1.52 27.23
CA GLU A 289 14.36 0.95 25.89
C GLU A 289 14.66 2.01 24.85
N LYS A 290 15.80 1.91 24.18
CA LYS A 290 16.11 2.74 23.02
C LYS A 290 15.30 2.24 21.84
N ILE A 291 14.23 2.96 21.47
CA ILE A 291 13.50 2.70 20.22
C ILE A 291 13.84 3.81 19.23
N ASN A 292 14.25 3.40 18.05
CA ASN A 292 14.25 4.27 16.89
C ASN A 292 13.06 3.89 15.99
N SER A 293 11.96 4.61 16.13
CA SER A 293 10.69 4.26 15.51
C SER A 293 10.78 4.03 13.99
N SER A 294 11.57 4.83 13.27
CA SER A 294 11.70 4.69 11.81
C SER A 294 12.57 3.51 11.41
N ILE A 295 13.70 3.31 12.10
CA ILE A 295 14.60 2.18 11.84
C ILE A 295 13.89 0.88 12.21
N ASP A 296 13.38 0.80 13.44
CA ASP A 296 12.80 -0.44 13.98
C ASP A 296 11.62 -0.92 13.15
N THR A 297 10.67 -0.01 12.81
CA THR A 297 9.50 -0.39 12.00
C THR A 297 9.90 -0.92 10.63
N TYR A 298 10.86 -0.29 9.96
CA TYR A 298 11.34 -0.73 8.66
C TYR A 298 12.17 -2.02 8.76
N THR A 299 13.09 -2.11 9.73
CA THR A 299 13.92 -3.30 9.95
C THR A 299 13.06 -4.53 10.25
N TYR A 300 12.06 -4.39 11.12
CA TYR A 300 11.17 -5.51 11.44
C TYR A 300 10.31 -5.93 10.26
N ASP A 301 9.86 -4.99 9.42
CA ASP A 301 9.16 -5.34 8.18
C ASP A 301 10.07 -6.10 7.22
N CYS A 302 11.28 -5.58 6.95
CA CYS A 302 12.27 -6.25 6.09
C CYS A 302 12.65 -7.65 6.63
N ALA A 303 12.91 -7.77 7.94
CA ALA A 303 13.27 -9.04 8.56
C ALA A 303 12.11 -10.05 8.55
N THR A 304 10.87 -9.60 8.78
CA THR A 304 9.69 -10.46 8.66
C THR A 304 9.53 -10.97 7.24
N ARG A 305 9.67 -10.09 6.24
CA ARG A 305 9.62 -10.47 4.83
C ARG A 305 10.75 -11.44 4.45
N ALA A 306 11.95 -11.22 4.95
CA ALA A 306 13.08 -12.13 4.76
C ALA A 306 12.79 -13.54 5.31
N LEU A 307 12.18 -13.65 6.50
CA LEU A 307 11.73 -14.93 7.04
C LEU A 307 10.61 -15.57 6.21
N MET A 308 9.70 -14.76 5.64
CA MET A 308 8.66 -15.26 4.73
C MET A 308 9.27 -15.85 3.44
N GLU A 309 10.31 -15.22 2.89
CA GLU A 309 11.05 -15.76 1.74
C GLU A 309 11.71 -17.10 2.05
N GLN A 310 12.30 -17.26 3.24
CA GLN A 310 12.85 -18.54 3.69
C GLN A 310 11.79 -19.64 3.83
N GLU A 311 10.54 -19.26 4.16
CA GLU A 311 9.40 -20.18 4.16
C GLU A 311 8.81 -20.41 2.74
N GLY A 312 9.45 -19.85 1.69
CA GLY A 312 9.09 -20.01 0.29
C GLY A 312 7.96 -19.12 -0.20
N PHE A 313 7.67 -18.02 0.51
CA PHE A 313 6.69 -17.05 0.06
C PHE A 313 7.24 -16.19 -1.06
N GLN A 314 6.46 -16.03 -2.13
CA GLN A 314 6.81 -15.15 -3.25
C GLN A 314 5.99 -13.87 -3.18
N PHE A 315 6.68 -12.72 -3.10
CA PHE A 315 6.03 -11.42 -3.08
C PHE A 315 5.47 -11.07 -4.46
N LYS A 316 4.22 -10.60 -4.47
CA LYS A 316 3.50 -10.21 -5.68
C LYS A 316 2.75 -8.90 -5.42
N TYR A 317 2.92 -7.93 -6.30
CA TYR A 317 2.34 -6.60 -6.19
C TYR A 317 1.13 -6.39 -7.10
N TYR A 318 1.00 -7.21 -8.16
CA TYR A 318 -0.07 -7.12 -9.16
C TYR A 318 -0.76 -8.46 -9.32
N PHE A 319 -2.07 -8.41 -9.55
CA PHE A 319 -2.95 -9.58 -9.55
C PHE A 319 -3.86 -9.55 -10.77
N ASP A 320 -4.10 -10.70 -11.37
CA ASP A 320 -4.97 -10.83 -12.55
C ASP A 320 -6.46 -10.81 -12.18
N SER A 321 -6.79 -10.92 -10.89
CA SER A 321 -8.16 -10.90 -10.39
C SER A 321 -8.25 -10.51 -8.91
N ASP A 322 -9.38 -9.92 -8.52
CA ASP A 322 -9.70 -9.63 -7.11
C ASP A 322 -9.66 -10.88 -6.22
N LYS A 323 -9.97 -12.03 -6.81
CA LYS A 323 -9.93 -13.31 -6.10
C LYS A 323 -8.51 -13.73 -5.79
N GLU A 324 -7.62 -13.62 -6.75
CA GLU A 324 -6.20 -13.90 -6.55
C GLU A 324 -5.61 -12.95 -5.51
N LYS A 325 -5.87 -11.64 -5.66
CA LYS A 325 -5.46 -10.61 -4.71
C LYS A 325 -5.94 -10.90 -3.28
N LYS A 326 -7.20 -11.32 -3.14
CA LYS A 326 -7.76 -11.68 -1.83
C LYS A 326 -7.09 -12.91 -1.24
N SER A 327 -6.92 -13.98 -2.04
CA SER A 327 -6.27 -15.21 -1.59
C SER A 327 -4.81 -14.97 -1.22
N TYR A 328 -4.10 -14.16 -2.01
CA TYR A 328 -2.74 -13.73 -1.70
C TYR A 328 -2.68 -12.92 -0.40
N GLY A 329 -3.59 -11.94 -0.22
CA GLY A 329 -3.63 -11.14 0.99
C GLY A 329 -3.90 -11.96 2.26
N GLU A 330 -4.80 -12.96 2.19
CA GLU A 330 -5.03 -13.89 3.30
C GLU A 330 -3.77 -14.71 3.63
N ALA A 331 -3.05 -15.17 2.60
CA ALA A 331 -1.80 -15.88 2.76
C ALA A 331 -0.67 -15.02 3.31
N TYR A 332 -0.55 -13.82 2.78
CA TYR A 332 0.41 -12.84 3.23
C TYR A 332 0.21 -12.51 4.73
N ASP A 333 -1.02 -12.12 5.11
CA ASP A 333 -1.34 -11.73 6.49
C ASP A 333 -1.09 -12.87 7.49
N GLU A 334 -1.42 -14.10 7.09
CA GLU A 334 -1.19 -15.29 7.91
C GLU A 334 0.30 -15.54 8.13
N LEU A 335 1.09 -15.57 7.05
CA LEU A 335 2.52 -15.86 7.12
C LEU A 335 3.30 -14.71 7.74
N TYR A 336 2.95 -13.46 7.40
CA TYR A 336 3.55 -12.27 8.00
C TYR A 336 3.42 -12.28 9.52
N SER A 337 2.19 -12.50 10.02
CA SER A 337 1.94 -12.54 11.48
C SER A 337 2.74 -13.65 12.18
N ALA A 338 2.87 -14.82 11.53
CA ALA A 338 3.62 -15.92 12.10
C ALA A 338 5.14 -15.69 12.10
N CYS A 339 5.68 -15.20 10.99
CA CYS A 339 7.10 -14.87 10.89
C CYS A 339 7.47 -13.72 11.84
N GLN A 340 6.60 -12.72 11.98
CA GLN A 340 6.82 -11.63 12.92
C GLN A 340 6.77 -12.10 14.38
N LYS A 341 5.84 -12.99 14.72
CA LYS A 341 5.85 -13.65 16.06
C LYS A 341 7.16 -14.39 16.28
N LYS A 342 7.57 -15.23 15.32
CA LYS A 342 8.84 -15.97 15.37
C LYS A 342 10.01 -15.02 15.59
N LEU A 343 10.07 -13.90 14.86
CA LEU A 343 11.10 -12.89 14.98
C LEU A 343 11.19 -12.30 16.41
N PHE A 344 10.05 -11.94 16.98
CA PHE A 344 10.02 -11.27 18.30
C PHE A 344 10.11 -12.20 19.50
N SER A 345 9.80 -13.48 19.34
CA SER A 345 9.86 -14.47 20.43
C SER A 345 11.05 -15.43 20.32
N GLY A 346 11.75 -15.46 19.19
CA GLY A 346 12.78 -16.46 18.90
C GLY A 346 14.23 -16.01 19.18
N GLY A 347 14.45 -14.86 19.81
CA GLY A 347 15.81 -14.43 20.16
C GLY A 347 16.69 -14.03 18.99
N TYR A 348 16.08 -13.58 17.89
CA TYR A 348 16.81 -13.24 16.67
C TYR A 348 17.66 -11.98 16.81
N LYS A 349 18.82 -12.03 16.18
CA LYS A 349 19.73 -10.89 15.97
C LYS A 349 19.65 -10.46 14.51
N ILE A 350 19.25 -9.21 14.27
CA ILE A 350 19.11 -8.63 12.93
C ILE A 350 20.27 -7.67 12.69
N TYR A 351 21.12 -8.00 11.74
CA TYR A 351 22.20 -7.14 11.30
C TYR A 351 21.75 -6.31 10.11
N THR A 352 21.80 -4.99 10.25
CA THR A 352 21.35 -4.04 9.23
C THR A 352 22.50 -3.33 8.53
N THR A 353 22.15 -2.64 7.45
CA THR A 353 23.04 -1.72 6.72
C THR A 353 22.88 -0.27 7.17
N ILE A 354 22.07 -0.04 8.20
CA ILE A 354 21.81 1.30 8.72
C ILE A 354 23.08 1.93 9.28
N ASP A 355 23.41 3.10 8.76
CA ASP A 355 24.48 3.96 9.24
C ASP A 355 23.88 4.99 10.21
N MET A 356 24.21 4.84 11.50
CA MET A 356 23.61 5.67 12.54
C MET A 356 24.02 7.15 12.49
N GLU A 357 25.17 7.49 11.85
CA GLU A 357 25.55 8.89 11.59
C GLU A 357 24.65 9.47 10.50
N LYS A 358 24.55 8.80 9.35
CA LYS A 358 23.66 9.22 8.26
C LYS A 358 22.19 9.28 8.68
N GLN A 359 21.75 8.35 9.51
CA GLN A 359 20.41 8.36 10.09
C GLN A 359 20.17 9.62 10.92
N LYS A 360 21.13 9.99 11.77
CA LYS A 360 21.06 11.20 12.59
C LYS A 360 21.10 12.47 11.74
N GLU A 361 21.94 12.51 10.74
CA GLU A 361 22.03 13.64 9.80
C GLU A 361 20.73 13.84 9.03
N LEU A 362 20.13 12.75 8.52
CA LEU A 362 18.85 12.78 7.81
C LEU A 362 17.71 13.26 8.72
N GLN A 363 17.65 12.77 9.95
CA GLN A 363 16.67 13.24 10.94
C GLN A 363 16.86 14.72 11.28
N SER A 364 18.10 15.15 11.48
CA SER A 364 18.45 16.55 11.80
C SER A 364 18.10 17.47 10.63
N ALA A 365 18.43 17.08 9.39
CA ALA A 365 18.07 17.85 8.19
C ALA A 365 16.55 18.09 8.08
N ILE A 366 15.73 17.09 8.42
CA ILE A 366 14.28 17.20 8.45
C ILE A 366 13.82 18.14 9.57
N ASP A 367 14.27 17.90 10.79
CA ASP A 367 13.79 18.62 11.98
C ASP A 367 14.21 20.09 11.94
N ASP A 368 15.44 20.38 11.53
CA ASP A 368 15.96 21.76 11.43
C ASP A 368 15.26 22.56 10.31
N THR A 369 15.04 21.93 9.17
CA THR A 369 14.32 22.59 8.07
C THR A 369 12.88 22.90 8.44
N LEU A 370 12.20 22.01 9.15
CA LEU A 370 10.79 22.16 9.49
C LEU A 370 10.53 22.74 10.89
N LYS A 371 11.57 23.19 11.64
CA LYS A 371 11.43 23.70 13.01
C LYS A 371 10.46 24.86 13.15
N GLY A 372 10.24 25.65 12.09
CA GLY A 372 9.28 26.74 12.06
C GLY A 372 7.81 26.29 12.14
N PHE A 373 7.51 25.05 11.75
CA PHE A 373 6.15 24.51 11.75
C PHE A 373 5.88 23.81 13.10
N LYS A 374 5.18 24.51 13.99
CA LYS A 374 4.97 24.07 15.39
C LYS A 374 3.60 23.43 15.63
N ASP A 375 2.69 23.51 14.68
CA ASP A 375 1.34 22.98 14.80
C ASP A 375 1.35 21.47 15.01
N LYS A 376 0.64 21.02 16.06
CA LYS A 376 0.46 19.62 16.40
C LYS A 376 -1.00 19.21 16.31
N SER A 377 -1.27 17.95 16.05
CA SER A 377 -2.56 17.29 16.21
C SER A 377 -2.85 16.97 17.69
N LYS A 378 -4.03 16.44 17.99
CA LYS A 378 -4.44 16.14 19.37
C LYS A 378 -3.55 15.11 20.06
N ASP A 379 -2.95 14.19 19.30
CA ASP A 379 -2.02 13.15 19.77
C ASP A 379 -0.57 13.63 19.94
N GLY A 380 -0.31 14.93 19.75
CA GLY A 380 1.02 15.51 19.86
C GLY A 380 1.88 15.41 18.60
N THR A 381 1.38 14.78 17.53
CA THR A 381 2.09 14.65 16.24
C THR A 381 2.14 15.98 15.50
N TYR A 382 3.28 16.37 14.95
CA TYR A 382 3.36 17.55 14.10
C TYR A 382 2.48 17.40 12.87
N LYS A 383 1.70 18.42 12.52
CA LYS A 383 0.84 18.40 11.32
C LYS A 383 1.65 18.45 10.03
N MET A 384 2.71 19.27 10.02
CA MET A 384 3.69 19.32 8.93
C MET A 384 4.71 18.20 9.13
N GLN A 385 4.82 17.30 8.18
CA GLN A 385 5.66 16.12 8.21
C GLN A 385 6.64 16.11 7.05
N ALA A 386 7.67 15.28 7.19
CA ALA A 386 8.53 14.88 6.09
C ALA A 386 8.93 13.42 6.29
N ALA A 387 9.26 12.75 5.19
CA ALA A 387 9.85 11.43 5.21
C ALA A 387 10.94 11.35 4.13
N ALA A 388 11.99 10.59 4.43
CA ALA A 388 13.10 10.43 3.52
C ALA A 388 13.75 9.05 3.63
N VAL A 389 14.32 8.59 2.52
CA VAL A 389 15.09 7.35 2.42
C VAL A 389 16.37 7.63 1.68
N SER A 390 17.49 7.10 2.18
CA SER A 390 18.80 7.13 1.53
C SER A 390 19.28 5.71 1.26
N ILE A 391 19.70 5.47 0.02
CA ILE A 391 20.23 4.20 -0.49
C ILE A 391 21.70 4.42 -0.83
N ASP A 392 22.57 3.51 -0.42
CA ASP A 392 23.96 3.43 -0.90
C ASP A 392 23.97 2.82 -2.30
N ASN A 393 24.42 3.56 -3.28
CA ASN A 393 24.34 3.16 -4.69
C ASN A 393 25.26 1.99 -5.04
N ASN A 394 26.36 1.85 -4.32
CA ASN A 394 27.29 0.75 -4.56
C ASN A 394 26.70 -0.59 -4.10
N SER A 395 26.10 -0.61 -2.92
CA SER A 395 25.54 -1.84 -2.34
C SER A 395 24.06 -2.05 -2.67
N GLY A 396 23.31 -0.98 -2.92
CA GLY A 396 21.85 -1.01 -3.15
C GLY A 396 21.02 -1.08 -1.86
N TYR A 397 21.64 -1.08 -0.69
CA TYR A 397 20.95 -1.15 0.59
C TYR A 397 20.51 0.23 1.09
N VAL A 398 19.42 0.23 1.86
CA VAL A 398 18.98 1.41 2.61
C VAL A 398 19.94 1.64 3.78
N VAL A 399 20.57 2.83 3.82
CA VAL A 399 21.52 3.23 4.87
C VAL A 399 20.93 4.20 5.88
N ALA A 400 19.86 4.91 5.51
CA ALA A 400 19.11 5.77 6.43
C ALA A 400 17.63 5.86 6.00
N ILE A 401 16.73 5.88 6.99
CA ILE A 401 15.29 5.98 6.76
C ILE A 401 14.63 6.78 7.88
N VAL A 402 13.92 7.85 7.50
CA VAL A 402 13.17 8.71 8.42
C VAL A 402 11.72 8.78 7.99
N GLY A 403 10.83 8.28 8.83
CA GLY A 403 9.38 8.22 8.55
C GLY A 403 8.59 9.41 9.07
N GLY A 404 9.24 10.39 9.68
CA GLY A 404 8.57 11.58 10.20
C GLY A 404 9.51 12.48 10.99
N ARG A 405 9.01 13.66 11.36
CA ARG A 405 9.72 14.56 12.28
C ARG A 405 9.85 13.91 13.64
N LYS A 406 10.96 14.22 14.35
CA LYS A 406 11.14 13.76 15.72
C LYS A 406 9.99 14.26 16.61
N GLN A 407 9.39 13.34 17.31
CA GLN A 407 8.26 13.61 18.21
C GLN A 407 8.67 13.18 19.62
N ASP A 408 8.00 13.77 20.61
CA ASP A 408 8.16 13.39 22.02
C ASP A 408 7.42 12.06 22.33
N SER A 409 7.40 11.13 21.38
CA SER A 409 6.76 9.83 21.51
C SER A 409 7.84 8.75 21.40
N ASP A 410 8.01 7.99 22.48
CA ASP A 410 8.90 6.83 22.51
C ASP A 410 8.25 5.57 21.88
N ASN A 411 7.11 5.72 21.20
CA ASN A 411 6.39 4.62 20.57
C ASN A 411 6.62 4.55 19.07
N TYR A 412 6.35 3.38 18.49
CA TYR A 412 6.27 3.24 17.05
C TYR A 412 5.22 4.23 16.48
N THR A 413 5.64 5.02 15.52
CA THR A 413 4.80 5.98 14.81
C THR A 413 4.67 5.54 13.35
N LEU A 414 3.71 6.12 12.63
CA LEU A 414 3.60 5.91 11.19
C LEU A 414 4.92 6.22 10.49
N ASN A 415 5.51 5.23 9.85
CA ASN A 415 6.71 5.41 9.03
C ASN A 415 6.32 5.80 7.60
N ARG A 416 6.22 7.09 7.36
CA ARG A 416 5.77 7.63 6.06
C ARG A 416 6.71 7.33 4.93
N ALA A 417 7.93 6.89 5.25
CA ALA A 417 8.92 6.56 4.24
C ALA A 417 8.53 5.34 3.38
N TYR A 418 7.75 4.39 3.93
CA TYR A 418 7.30 3.22 3.19
C TYR A 418 5.83 2.83 3.40
N GLN A 419 5.17 3.34 4.45
CA GLN A 419 3.76 3.04 4.76
C GLN A 419 2.79 4.08 4.21
N SER A 420 3.28 5.23 3.76
CA SER A 420 2.45 6.33 3.24
C SER A 420 2.69 6.54 1.75
N TYR A 421 1.61 6.63 1.00
CA TYR A 421 1.61 6.84 -0.45
C TYR A 421 1.08 8.22 -0.77
N ARG A 422 1.85 9.01 -1.53
CA ARG A 422 1.56 10.41 -1.85
C ARG A 422 1.77 10.67 -3.33
N GLN A 423 1.03 11.62 -3.89
CA GLN A 423 1.23 12.00 -5.28
C GLN A 423 2.62 12.61 -5.48
N PRO A 424 3.45 12.06 -6.40
CA PRO A 424 4.83 12.50 -6.56
C PRO A 424 4.97 13.83 -7.32
N GLY A 425 3.91 14.30 -7.98
CA GLY A 425 4.02 15.42 -8.91
C GLY A 425 5.07 15.14 -9.97
N SER A 426 5.75 16.19 -10.45
CA SER A 426 6.75 16.08 -11.52
C SER A 426 7.99 15.26 -11.20
N SER A 427 8.18 14.79 -9.94
CA SER A 427 9.33 13.92 -9.63
C SER A 427 9.20 12.52 -10.22
N ILE A 428 8.01 12.11 -10.68
CA ILE A 428 7.82 10.82 -11.35
C ILE A 428 8.29 10.83 -12.82
N LYS A 429 8.37 12.01 -13.46
CA LYS A 429 8.64 12.16 -14.89
C LYS A 429 9.88 11.40 -15.38
N PRO A 430 11.03 11.45 -14.68
CA PRO A 430 12.20 10.68 -15.08
C PRO A 430 11.93 9.18 -15.19
N LEU A 431 11.23 8.60 -14.21
CA LEU A 431 10.99 7.15 -14.14
C LEU A 431 9.92 6.68 -15.12
N LEU A 432 8.89 7.50 -15.32
CA LEU A 432 7.67 7.11 -16.02
C LEU A 432 7.66 7.51 -17.49
N VAL A 433 8.30 8.65 -17.84
CA VAL A 433 8.21 9.26 -19.16
C VAL A 433 9.56 9.30 -19.85
N TYR A 434 10.53 10.01 -19.26
CA TYR A 434 11.73 10.40 -19.99
C TYR A 434 12.71 9.25 -20.20
N THR A 435 13.04 8.46 -19.16
CA THR A 435 13.95 7.31 -19.33
C THR A 435 13.39 6.29 -20.32
N PRO A 436 12.09 5.93 -20.28
CA PRO A 436 11.47 5.10 -21.31
C PRO A 436 11.58 5.68 -22.74
N GLN A 437 11.44 7.00 -22.91
CA GLN A 437 11.56 7.60 -24.22
C GLN A 437 13.02 7.64 -24.73
N LEU A 438 13.99 7.83 -23.84
CA LEU A 438 15.41 7.69 -24.18
C LEU A 438 15.75 6.28 -24.69
N GLU A 439 15.09 5.23 -24.17
CA GLU A 439 15.23 3.87 -24.72
C GLU A 439 14.69 3.71 -26.14
N ARG A 440 13.74 4.56 -26.53
CA ARG A 440 13.08 4.54 -27.83
C ARG A 440 13.80 5.40 -28.86
N GLY A 441 14.94 5.99 -28.51
CA GLY A 441 15.78 6.74 -29.44
C GLY A 441 15.82 8.25 -29.19
N TYR A 442 15.05 8.78 -28.23
CA TYR A 442 15.23 10.17 -27.82
C TYR A 442 16.62 10.37 -27.21
N THR A 443 17.16 11.56 -27.35
CA THR A 443 18.46 11.96 -26.81
C THR A 443 18.29 13.23 -25.98
N PRO A 444 19.28 13.59 -25.16
CA PRO A 444 19.26 14.84 -24.42
C PRO A 444 19.03 16.07 -25.29
N ASP A 445 19.47 16.03 -26.53
CA ASP A 445 19.44 17.14 -27.48
C ASP A 445 18.28 17.06 -28.48
N THR A 446 17.46 16.01 -28.44
CA THR A 446 16.27 15.89 -29.27
C THR A 446 15.38 17.12 -29.08
N VAL A 447 15.00 17.75 -30.20
CA VAL A 447 14.15 18.93 -30.17
C VAL A 447 12.70 18.52 -29.96
N VAL A 448 12.08 19.09 -28.95
CA VAL A 448 10.66 18.89 -28.59
C VAL A 448 9.92 20.24 -28.65
N ASP A 449 8.62 20.23 -28.96
CA ASP A 449 7.84 21.43 -29.15
C ASP A 449 6.92 21.75 -27.97
N ASP A 450 7.28 22.77 -27.19
CA ASP A 450 6.50 23.28 -26.05
C ASP A 450 5.48 24.33 -26.53
N HIS A 451 4.27 23.88 -26.77
CA HIS A 451 3.16 24.73 -27.18
C HIS A 451 1.92 24.48 -26.31
N LYS A 452 0.93 25.33 -26.41
CA LYS A 452 -0.35 25.20 -25.70
C LYS A 452 -1.14 24.03 -26.30
N LEU A 453 -1.36 23.01 -25.50
CA LEU A 453 -2.18 21.84 -25.88
C LEU A 453 -3.67 22.21 -25.85
N LYS A 454 -4.45 21.69 -26.78
CA LYS A 454 -5.90 21.93 -26.85
C LYS A 454 -6.61 21.26 -25.67
N ASP A 455 -6.28 20.00 -25.41
CA ASP A 455 -6.90 19.17 -24.37
C ASP A 455 -5.85 18.64 -23.36
N GLY A 456 -4.85 19.46 -23.02
CA GLY A 456 -3.74 19.08 -22.14
C GLY A 456 -3.47 20.11 -21.04
N PRO A 457 -2.45 19.85 -20.21
CA PRO A 457 -2.08 20.73 -19.11
C PRO A 457 -1.42 22.00 -19.60
N SER A 458 -1.50 23.05 -18.80
CA SER A 458 -0.63 24.22 -18.91
C SER A 458 0.70 23.99 -18.22
N ASN A 459 1.74 24.69 -18.67
CA ASN A 459 2.97 24.83 -17.91
C ASN A 459 2.73 25.66 -16.65
N ALA A 460 3.58 25.47 -15.61
CA ALA A 460 3.37 26.09 -14.30
C ALA A 460 3.25 27.63 -14.34
N ASN A 461 3.89 28.28 -15.29
CA ASN A 461 3.87 29.74 -15.50
C ASN A 461 2.95 30.20 -16.64
N ASN A 462 2.19 29.27 -17.26
CA ASN A 462 1.37 29.52 -18.46
C ASN A 462 2.16 30.11 -19.66
N THR A 463 3.48 29.89 -19.72
CA THR A 463 4.32 30.26 -20.86
C THR A 463 4.76 29.01 -21.61
N TYR A 464 5.08 29.20 -22.90
CA TYR A 464 5.48 28.11 -23.80
C TYR A 464 6.75 28.53 -24.51
N ALA A 465 7.73 27.65 -24.56
CA ALA A 465 9.07 27.97 -25.07
C ALA A 465 9.29 27.62 -26.56
N GLY A 466 8.29 26.99 -27.22
CA GLY A 466 8.44 26.52 -28.58
C GLY A 466 9.42 25.34 -28.70
N LYS A 467 10.16 25.30 -29.80
CA LYS A 467 11.14 24.23 -30.03
C LYS A 467 12.35 24.34 -29.09
N ILE A 468 12.54 23.35 -28.22
CA ILE A 468 13.58 23.31 -27.18
C ILE A 468 14.21 21.92 -27.12
N PRO A 469 15.47 21.79 -26.70
CA PRO A 469 16.06 20.47 -26.42
C PRO A 469 15.33 19.76 -25.27
N LEU A 470 15.23 18.44 -25.31
CA LEU A 470 14.63 17.63 -24.26
C LEU A 470 15.28 17.91 -22.87
N ARG A 471 16.60 18.08 -22.84
CA ARG A 471 17.35 18.49 -21.64
C ARG A 471 16.77 19.75 -20.99
N TYR A 472 16.44 20.77 -21.78
CA TYR A 472 15.82 22.00 -21.29
C TYR A 472 14.42 21.75 -20.74
N ALA A 473 13.62 20.96 -21.45
CA ALA A 473 12.26 20.61 -21.01
C ALA A 473 12.27 19.89 -19.64
N VAL A 474 13.20 18.97 -19.42
CA VAL A 474 13.35 18.24 -18.14
C VAL A 474 13.88 19.18 -17.05
N ALA A 475 14.90 20.01 -17.35
CA ALA A 475 15.50 20.94 -16.39
C ALA A 475 14.45 21.92 -15.84
N HIS A 476 13.56 22.41 -16.68
CA HIS A 476 12.49 23.35 -16.34
C HIS A 476 11.15 22.65 -16.02
N SER A 477 11.12 21.30 -16.05
CA SER A 477 9.95 20.49 -15.68
C SER A 477 8.70 20.81 -16.51
N ILE A 478 8.86 21.08 -17.80
CA ILE A 478 7.78 21.45 -18.73
C ILE A 478 6.69 20.37 -18.73
N ASN A 479 5.43 20.78 -18.52
CA ASN A 479 4.33 19.85 -18.38
C ASN A 479 3.83 19.35 -19.73
N THR A 480 3.72 20.25 -20.71
CA THR A 480 3.25 19.94 -22.06
C THR A 480 4.13 18.88 -22.72
N ILE A 481 5.44 18.96 -22.55
CA ILE A 481 6.38 17.97 -23.09
C ILE A 481 6.24 16.62 -22.41
N ALA A 482 6.15 16.59 -21.07
CA ALA A 482 5.92 15.33 -20.34
C ALA A 482 4.62 14.65 -20.75
N TRP A 483 3.58 15.45 -21.00
CA TRP A 483 2.27 14.96 -21.44
C TRP A 483 2.33 14.37 -22.86
N GLN A 484 2.89 15.10 -23.82
CA GLN A 484 3.02 14.65 -25.21
C GLN A 484 3.86 13.37 -25.30
N LEU A 485 5.04 13.35 -24.69
CA LEU A 485 5.91 12.18 -24.70
C LEU A 485 5.30 10.98 -23.98
N TYR A 486 4.46 11.19 -22.98
CA TYR A 486 3.75 10.11 -22.33
C TYR A 486 2.55 9.59 -23.11
N ASP A 487 1.89 10.45 -23.87
CA ASP A 487 0.85 10.06 -24.82
C ASP A 487 1.44 9.17 -25.92
N GLU A 488 2.57 9.58 -26.50
CA GLU A 488 3.34 8.78 -27.47
C GLU A 488 3.81 7.44 -26.90
N LEU A 489 4.31 7.43 -25.65
CA LEU A 489 4.75 6.21 -24.94
C LEU A 489 3.59 5.29 -24.62
N THR A 490 2.41 5.82 -24.39
CA THR A 490 1.20 5.29 -23.78
C THR A 490 1.27 5.06 -22.26
N PRO A 491 0.20 5.36 -21.52
CA PRO A 491 0.13 5.12 -20.08
C PRO A 491 0.41 3.66 -19.68
N LYS A 492 -0.02 2.73 -20.51
CA LYS A 492 0.20 1.28 -20.27
C LYS A 492 1.69 0.94 -20.28
N THR A 493 2.41 1.43 -21.26
CA THR A 493 3.85 1.18 -21.40
C THR A 493 4.63 1.85 -20.26
N GLY A 494 4.36 3.15 -20.00
CA GLY A 494 5.07 3.87 -18.95
C GLY A 494 4.85 3.26 -17.56
N LEU A 495 3.61 2.92 -17.20
CA LEU A 495 3.32 2.29 -15.91
C LEU A 495 3.96 0.90 -15.76
N GLN A 496 4.28 0.21 -16.86
CA GLN A 496 4.97 -1.08 -16.78
C GLN A 496 6.38 -0.94 -16.20
N TYR A 497 7.09 0.17 -16.46
CA TYR A 497 8.40 0.44 -15.85
C TYR A 497 8.29 0.55 -14.33
N LEU A 498 7.29 1.29 -13.82
CA LEU A 498 7.05 1.36 -12.37
C LEU A 498 6.65 0.00 -11.78
N LYS A 499 5.83 -0.77 -12.49
CA LYS A 499 5.48 -2.13 -12.08
C LYS A 499 6.70 -3.05 -12.03
N ASN A 500 7.62 -2.89 -12.95
CA ASN A 500 8.88 -3.65 -12.97
C ASN A 500 9.78 -3.31 -11.77
N MET A 501 9.59 -2.15 -11.16
CA MET A 501 10.25 -1.69 -9.93
C MET A 501 9.36 -1.86 -8.68
N ASN A 502 8.35 -2.70 -8.73
CA ASN A 502 7.49 -3.07 -7.61
C ASN A 502 6.74 -1.92 -6.93
N PHE A 503 6.41 -0.84 -7.67
CA PHE A 503 5.56 0.24 -7.15
C PHE A 503 4.17 -0.31 -6.83
N ALA A 504 3.85 -0.43 -5.54
CA ALA A 504 2.75 -1.27 -5.05
C ALA A 504 1.33 -0.72 -5.27
N GLN A 505 1.17 0.60 -5.44
CA GLN A 505 -0.15 1.24 -5.42
C GLN A 505 -0.63 1.76 -6.76
N ILE A 506 -0.16 1.19 -7.87
CA ILE A 506 -0.71 1.50 -9.20
C ILE A 506 -2.11 0.91 -9.32
N LYS A 507 -3.09 1.74 -9.71
CA LYS A 507 -4.52 1.40 -9.83
C LYS A 507 -5.01 1.59 -11.26
N ASP A 508 -6.18 1.06 -11.59
CA ASP A 508 -6.78 1.21 -12.90
C ASP A 508 -7.02 2.68 -13.29
N GLY A 509 -7.30 3.54 -12.30
CA GLY A 509 -7.44 4.98 -12.50
C GLY A 509 -6.14 5.72 -12.86
N ASP A 510 -4.98 5.05 -12.79
CA ASP A 510 -3.68 5.65 -13.10
C ASP A 510 -3.29 5.49 -14.58
N TYR A 511 -4.07 4.72 -15.37
CA TYR A 511 -3.85 4.57 -16.82
C TYR A 511 -4.37 5.78 -17.61
N THR A 512 -3.92 6.97 -17.21
CA THR A 512 -4.30 8.26 -17.82
C THR A 512 -3.08 9.12 -18.05
N LEU A 513 -3.18 10.09 -18.95
CA LEU A 513 -2.09 11.03 -19.23
C LEU A 513 -1.72 11.91 -18.03
N ALA A 514 -2.67 12.16 -17.11
CA ALA A 514 -2.42 12.91 -15.88
C ALA A 514 -1.34 12.28 -14.99
N THR A 515 -1.13 10.98 -15.11
CA THR A 515 -0.11 10.24 -14.37
C THR A 515 1.31 10.68 -14.75
N SER A 516 1.53 11.18 -15.99
CA SER A 516 2.81 11.78 -16.41
C SER A 516 3.22 12.97 -15.55
N LEU A 517 2.26 13.64 -14.93
CA LEU A 517 2.46 14.81 -14.06
C LEU A 517 2.37 14.43 -12.56
N GLY A 518 2.26 13.15 -12.25
CA GLY A 518 2.16 12.63 -10.88
C GLY A 518 0.74 12.55 -10.32
N GLY A 519 -0.27 12.62 -11.17
CA GLY A 519 -1.70 12.50 -10.79
C GLY A 519 -2.09 11.04 -10.55
N PHE A 520 -1.60 10.42 -9.50
CA PHE A 520 -1.91 9.04 -9.12
C PHE A 520 -3.13 8.96 -8.20
N THR A 521 -3.87 7.87 -8.30
CA THR A 521 -5.04 7.58 -7.44
C THR A 521 -4.64 7.44 -5.96
N LYS A 522 -3.54 6.72 -5.69
CA LYS A 522 -2.99 6.52 -4.33
C LYS A 522 -1.67 7.23 -4.13
N GLY A 523 -0.82 7.25 -5.13
CA GLY A 523 0.52 7.81 -5.06
C GLY A 523 1.61 6.76 -4.87
N VAL A 524 2.78 7.23 -4.49
CA VAL A 524 4.01 6.47 -4.29
C VAL A 524 4.64 6.79 -2.93
N SER A 525 5.48 5.90 -2.43
CA SER A 525 6.22 6.11 -1.18
C SER A 525 7.63 6.69 -1.44
N PRO A 526 8.24 7.36 -0.46
CA PRO A 526 9.64 7.77 -0.53
C PRO A 526 10.61 6.61 -0.81
N LEU A 527 10.35 5.43 -0.28
CA LEU A 527 11.15 4.23 -0.52
C LEU A 527 11.10 3.80 -1.99
N GLU A 528 9.90 3.75 -2.60
CA GLU A 528 9.74 3.45 -4.03
C GLU A 528 10.44 4.49 -4.90
N MET A 529 10.33 5.77 -4.56
CA MET A 529 11.00 6.83 -5.30
C MET A 529 12.53 6.74 -5.18
N ALA A 530 13.05 6.47 -3.97
CA ALA A 530 14.49 6.29 -3.77
C ALA A 530 15.02 5.11 -4.58
N SER A 531 14.34 3.95 -4.53
CA SER A 531 14.76 2.75 -5.28
C SER A 531 14.64 2.92 -6.80
N GLY A 532 13.60 3.63 -7.28
CA GLY A 532 13.47 3.96 -8.69
C GLY A 532 14.60 4.88 -9.21
N TYR A 533 14.96 5.91 -8.43
CA TYR A 533 16.08 6.79 -8.78
C TYR A 533 17.44 6.10 -8.64
N ALA A 534 17.60 5.22 -7.65
CA ALA A 534 18.78 4.38 -7.53
C ALA A 534 18.95 3.44 -8.74
N ALA A 535 17.85 2.93 -9.31
CA ALA A 535 17.91 2.14 -10.54
C ALA A 535 18.40 2.96 -11.75
N VAL A 536 18.05 4.24 -11.84
CA VAL A 536 18.58 5.14 -12.89
C VAL A 536 20.08 5.37 -12.70
N GLU A 537 20.54 5.63 -11.47
CA GLU A 537 21.95 5.80 -11.15
C GLU A 537 22.75 4.51 -11.39
N ASN A 538 22.19 3.35 -11.07
CA ASN A 538 22.77 2.03 -11.23
C ASN A 538 22.57 1.45 -12.65
N ASP A 539 22.81 2.25 -13.67
CA ASP A 539 22.80 1.80 -15.08
C ASP A 539 21.49 1.09 -15.51
N GLY A 540 20.36 1.45 -14.92
CA GLY A 540 19.04 0.88 -15.21
C GLY A 540 18.73 -0.42 -14.48
N LEU A 541 19.58 -0.84 -13.54
CA LEU A 541 19.42 -2.05 -12.74
C LEU A 541 18.71 -1.76 -11.42
N TYR A 542 17.50 -2.25 -11.26
CA TYR A 542 16.70 -2.13 -10.04
C TYR A 542 17.08 -3.22 -9.03
N ARG A 543 17.17 -2.83 -7.77
CA ARG A 543 17.31 -3.72 -6.61
C ARG A 543 16.14 -3.48 -5.66
N GLU A 544 15.55 -4.57 -5.14
CA GLU A 544 14.49 -4.46 -4.12
C GLU A 544 15.08 -3.83 -2.85
N PRO A 545 14.53 -2.71 -2.35
CA PRO A 545 15.14 -2.01 -1.23
C PRO A 545 14.94 -2.78 0.09
N THR A 546 16.02 -2.97 0.83
CA THR A 546 16.03 -3.52 2.19
C THR A 546 17.15 -2.90 3.01
N CYS A 547 17.04 -2.95 4.33
CA CYS A 547 18.13 -2.64 5.24
C CYS A 547 18.67 -3.87 5.97
N VAL A 548 18.09 -5.06 5.76
CA VAL A 548 18.53 -6.28 6.44
C VAL A 548 19.65 -6.94 5.65
N LYS A 549 20.81 -7.10 6.28
CA LYS A 549 21.97 -7.79 5.74
C LYS A 549 21.93 -9.28 6.07
N SER A 550 21.66 -9.61 7.35
CA SER A 550 21.54 -11.00 7.81
C SER A 550 20.68 -11.11 9.07
N ILE A 551 20.12 -12.28 9.28
CA ILE A 551 19.39 -12.64 10.49
C ILE A 551 20.00 -13.90 11.07
N VAL A 552 20.27 -13.88 12.36
CA VAL A 552 20.86 -14.98 13.14
C VAL A 552 19.89 -15.39 14.22
N ASP A 553 19.72 -16.68 14.47
CA ASP A 553 18.87 -17.21 15.55
C ASP A 553 19.54 -17.17 16.93
N SER A 554 18.84 -17.65 17.95
CA SER A 554 19.35 -17.74 19.32
C SER A 554 20.57 -18.65 19.49
N ASP A 555 20.76 -19.60 18.58
CA ASP A 555 21.85 -20.58 18.58
C ASP A 555 23.03 -20.14 17.70
N GLU A 556 23.06 -18.86 17.28
CA GLU A 556 24.06 -18.24 16.42
C GLU A 556 24.09 -18.80 14.99
N ASN A 557 23.04 -19.51 14.53
CA ASN A 557 22.94 -19.95 13.14
C ASN A 557 22.43 -18.82 12.27
N VAL A 558 23.07 -18.62 11.11
CA VAL A 558 22.60 -17.70 10.09
C VAL A 558 21.34 -18.27 9.43
N VAL A 559 20.21 -17.63 9.70
CA VAL A 559 18.89 -18.03 9.17
C VAL A 559 18.64 -17.38 7.80
N TYR A 560 19.14 -16.17 7.62
CA TYR A 560 18.97 -15.40 6.40
C TYR A 560 20.20 -14.56 6.10
N THR A 561 20.61 -14.55 4.84
CA THR A 561 21.59 -13.60 4.30
C THR A 561 21.00 -12.96 3.05
N SER A 562 20.94 -11.64 3.03
CA SER A 562 20.43 -10.91 1.87
C SER A 562 21.37 -11.03 0.69
N SER A 563 20.81 -11.33 -0.46
CA SER A 563 21.46 -11.21 -1.76
C SER A 563 20.55 -10.35 -2.63
N LEU A 564 20.91 -9.08 -2.84
CA LEU A 564 20.14 -8.21 -3.71
C LEU A 564 20.30 -8.67 -5.15
N THR A 565 19.21 -9.14 -5.72
CA THR A 565 19.16 -9.48 -7.14
C THR A 565 18.89 -8.23 -7.97
N GLU A 566 19.65 -8.06 -9.04
CA GLU A 566 19.47 -6.99 -9.99
C GLU A 566 18.47 -7.37 -11.07
N LYS A 567 17.56 -6.46 -11.35
CA LYS A 567 16.59 -6.60 -12.45
C LYS A 567 16.76 -5.43 -13.41
N THR A 568 17.07 -5.72 -14.65
CA THR A 568 17.13 -4.68 -15.70
C THR A 568 15.74 -4.09 -15.89
N VAL A 569 15.61 -2.80 -15.66
CA VAL A 569 14.38 -2.01 -15.87
C VAL A 569 14.58 -1.04 -17.03
N TYR A 570 15.73 -0.38 -17.09
CA TYR A 570 16.10 0.51 -18.20
C TYR A 570 17.37 0.01 -18.89
N LYS A 571 17.53 0.37 -20.15
CA LYS A 571 18.81 0.22 -20.83
C LYS A 571 19.85 1.16 -20.22
N GLN A 572 21.09 0.69 -20.15
CA GLN A 572 22.20 1.42 -19.52
C GLN A 572 22.36 2.83 -20.10
N ASP A 573 22.40 2.96 -21.41
CA ASP A 573 22.60 4.27 -22.05
C ASP A 573 21.43 5.23 -21.78
N ALA A 574 20.19 4.75 -21.73
CA ALA A 574 19.02 5.56 -21.38
C ALA A 574 19.08 6.05 -19.93
N ALA A 575 19.50 5.20 -19.00
CA ALA A 575 19.69 5.54 -17.60
C ALA A 575 20.82 6.60 -17.43
N ARG A 576 21.93 6.43 -18.13
CA ARG A 576 23.05 7.39 -18.12
C ARG A 576 22.70 8.71 -18.80
N MET A 577 21.96 8.69 -19.93
CA MET A 577 21.43 9.91 -20.56
C MET A 577 20.46 10.64 -19.62
N MET A 578 19.59 9.89 -18.89
CA MET A 578 18.68 10.51 -17.93
C MET A 578 19.46 11.12 -16.75
N THR A 579 20.49 10.47 -16.27
CA THR A 579 21.40 11.00 -15.24
C THR A 579 22.02 12.32 -15.70
N ASP A 580 22.58 12.36 -16.90
CA ASP A 580 23.17 13.56 -17.50
C ASP A 580 22.13 14.69 -17.67
N ILE A 581 20.93 14.38 -18.16
CA ILE A 581 19.84 15.37 -18.23
C ILE A 581 19.49 15.92 -16.84
N MET A 582 19.45 15.07 -15.82
CA MET A 582 19.09 15.49 -14.46
C MET A 582 20.17 16.33 -13.78
N THR A 583 21.43 16.33 -14.23
CA THR A 583 22.43 17.31 -13.76
C THR A 583 22.04 18.73 -14.18
N SER A 584 21.44 18.90 -15.36
CA SER A 584 20.95 20.20 -15.82
C SER A 584 19.82 20.76 -14.95
N VAL A 585 19.02 19.87 -14.30
CA VAL A 585 18.04 20.30 -13.30
C VAL A 585 18.71 21.00 -12.12
N MET A 586 19.89 20.50 -11.72
CA MET A 586 20.68 21.03 -10.60
C MET A 586 21.47 22.28 -10.98
N ASP A 587 21.93 22.37 -12.23
CA ASP A 587 22.77 23.46 -12.70
C ASP A 587 21.96 24.72 -13.01
N SER A 588 20.90 24.58 -13.78
CA SER A 588 20.12 25.70 -14.33
C SER A 588 18.61 25.59 -14.13
N GLY A 589 18.15 24.41 -13.71
CA GLY A 589 16.73 24.07 -13.62
C GLY A 589 16.11 24.29 -12.25
N THR A 590 15.01 23.58 -12.05
CA THR A 590 14.17 23.67 -10.84
C THR A 590 14.83 23.14 -9.56
N GLY A 591 15.88 22.34 -9.67
CA GLY A 591 16.64 21.75 -8.55
C GLY A 591 17.84 22.57 -8.08
N ARG A 592 18.09 23.76 -8.66
CA ARG A 592 19.29 24.57 -8.39
C ARG A 592 19.54 24.86 -6.91
N SER A 593 18.49 25.00 -6.11
CA SER A 593 18.61 25.20 -4.65
C SER A 593 19.22 24.00 -3.91
N ALA A 594 19.11 22.80 -4.47
CA ALA A 594 19.66 21.57 -3.90
C ALA A 594 21.09 21.25 -4.39
N LYS A 595 21.65 22.01 -5.35
CA LYS A 595 22.99 21.74 -5.88
C LYS A 595 24.03 21.68 -4.78
N LEU A 596 24.84 20.62 -4.77
CA LEU A 596 26.00 20.45 -3.89
C LEU A 596 27.17 21.27 -4.41
N ALA A 597 28.05 21.72 -3.53
CA ALA A 597 29.18 22.59 -3.92
C ALA A 597 30.29 21.78 -4.62
N ASP A 598 30.65 20.65 -4.02
CA ASP A 598 31.86 19.91 -4.35
C ASP A 598 31.60 18.49 -4.86
N MET A 599 30.34 18.16 -5.16
CA MET A 599 29.95 16.82 -5.61
C MET A 599 28.98 16.91 -6.78
N PRO A 600 29.28 16.27 -7.92
CA PRO A 600 28.31 16.11 -9.01
C PRO A 600 27.04 15.47 -8.53
N CYS A 601 25.91 16.06 -8.84
CA CYS A 601 24.60 15.58 -8.42
C CYS A 601 23.55 15.75 -9.49
N ALA A 602 22.60 14.81 -9.49
CA ALA A 602 21.46 14.79 -10.39
C ALA A 602 20.17 14.67 -9.56
N GLY A 603 19.08 15.25 -10.04
CA GLY A 603 17.83 15.16 -9.28
C GLY A 603 16.64 15.81 -9.98
N LYS A 604 15.48 15.68 -9.34
CA LYS A 604 14.21 16.19 -9.86
C LYS A 604 13.30 16.66 -8.74
N THR A 605 12.69 17.82 -8.94
CA THR A 605 11.67 18.40 -8.08
C THR A 605 10.30 17.83 -8.43
N GLY A 606 9.46 17.65 -7.42
CA GLY A 606 8.03 17.37 -7.55
C GLY A 606 7.20 18.33 -6.71
N THR A 607 6.09 18.79 -7.25
CA THR A 607 5.11 19.63 -6.55
C THR A 607 3.74 19.22 -7.03
N THR A 608 2.83 18.93 -6.11
CA THR A 608 1.43 18.64 -6.46
C THR A 608 0.62 19.94 -6.60
N ASN A 609 -0.52 19.83 -7.27
CA ASN A 609 -1.49 20.93 -7.34
C ASN A 609 -1.85 21.37 -5.92
N ASP A 610 -2.11 22.65 -5.76
CA ASP A 610 -2.42 23.31 -4.47
C ASP A 610 -1.29 23.21 -3.43
N HIS A 611 -0.07 22.86 -3.83
CA HIS A 611 1.09 22.79 -2.93
C HIS A 611 0.84 21.90 -1.69
N LYS A 612 0.21 20.72 -1.88
CA LYS A 612 -0.10 19.77 -0.79
C LYS A 612 1.07 18.86 -0.48
N ASP A 613 1.84 18.49 -1.50
CA ASP A 613 3.01 17.62 -1.41
C ASP A 613 4.19 18.24 -2.17
N GLY A 614 5.34 18.24 -1.54
CA GLY A 614 6.61 18.62 -2.13
C GLY A 614 7.58 17.44 -2.12
N TRP A 615 8.29 17.23 -3.23
CA TRP A 615 9.24 16.15 -3.41
C TRP A 615 10.57 16.63 -3.95
N PHE A 616 11.63 16.04 -3.47
CA PHE A 616 12.94 16.10 -4.11
C PHE A 616 13.55 14.70 -4.11
N CYS A 617 13.85 14.19 -5.29
CA CYS A 617 14.54 12.92 -5.49
C CYS A 617 15.83 13.20 -6.27
N GLY A 618 16.96 12.75 -5.75
CA GLY A 618 18.24 13.00 -6.40
C GLY A 618 19.34 12.10 -5.85
N PHE A 619 20.45 12.08 -6.55
CA PHE A 619 21.57 11.22 -6.25
C PHE A 619 22.92 11.82 -6.63
N THR A 620 23.97 11.22 -6.11
CA THR A 620 25.36 11.32 -6.53
C THR A 620 25.83 9.93 -6.93
N ARG A 621 27.11 9.73 -7.21
CA ARG A 621 27.66 8.37 -7.38
C ARG A 621 27.68 7.53 -6.08
N TYR A 622 27.47 8.14 -4.92
CA TYR A 622 27.51 7.47 -3.63
C TYR A 622 26.11 7.11 -3.09
N TYR A 623 25.19 8.07 -3.10
CA TYR A 623 23.90 7.91 -2.44
C TYR A 623 22.76 8.44 -3.31
N THR A 624 21.63 7.71 -3.26
CA THR A 624 20.34 8.16 -3.77
C THR A 624 19.42 8.47 -2.61
N THR A 625 18.84 9.68 -2.60
CA THR A 625 17.93 10.11 -1.54
C THR A 625 16.64 10.69 -2.09
N ALA A 626 15.51 10.19 -1.61
CA ALA A 626 14.18 10.74 -1.90
C ALA A 626 13.60 11.38 -0.63
N VAL A 627 13.10 12.60 -0.76
CA VAL A 627 12.50 13.40 0.32
C VAL A 627 11.10 13.82 -0.07
N TRP A 628 10.14 13.52 0.80
CA TRP A 628 8.77 14.04 0.76
C TRP A 628 8.52 15.01 1.92
N VAL A 629 7.74 16.06 1.67
CA VAL A 629 7.24 17.00 2.67
C VAL A 629 5.78 17.28 2.42
N GLY A 630 4.96 17.22 3.48
CA GLY A 630 3.52 17.45 3.39
C GLY A 630 2.80 17.29 4.73
N CYS A 631 1.50 17.06 4.67
CA CYS A 631 0.68 16.72 5.85
C CYS A 631 0.03 15.37 5.64
N ASP A 632 -0.22 14.60 6.73
CA ASP A 632 -0.92 13.31 6.66
C ASP A 632 -2.29 13.45 6.00
N TYR A 633 -3.03 14.46 6.41
CA TYR A 633 -4.25 14.91 5.72
C TYR A 633 -3.87 16.01 4.73
N PRO A 634 -3.95 15.75 3.39
CA PRO A 634 -3.48 16.69 2.36
C PRO A 634 -4.14 18.06 2.48
N LYS A 635 -3.34 19.09 2.69
CA LYS A 635 -3.77 20.48 2.67
C LYS A 635 -2.73 21.37 2.01
N ALA A 636 -3.16 22.48 1.43
CA ALA A 636 -2.24 23.47 0.88
C ALA A 636 -1.30 24.03 1.95
N ILE A 637 -0.02 24.10 1.62
CA ILE A 637 1.04 24.62 2.49
C ILE A 637 1.73 25.77 1.78
N SER A 638 1.72 26.93 2.41
CA SER A 638 2.37 28.11 1.84
C SER A 638 3.85 27.86 1.58
N ASN A 639 4.32 28.25 0.41
CA ASN A 639 5.70 28.10 -0.06
C ASN A 639 6.20 26.64 -0.16
N LEU A 640 5.32 25.63 -0.11
CA LEU A 640 5.74 24.26 -0.37
C LEU A 640 5.91 24.02 -1.88
N SER A 641 7.10 23.68 -2.27
CA SER A 641 7.43 23.15 -3.60
C SER A 641 8.61 22.20 -3.48
N GLY A 642 8.88 21.43 -4.53
CA GLY A 642 10.04 20.55 -4.57
C GLY A 642 11.38 21.30 -4.43
N SER A 643 11.44 22.56 -4.86
CA SER A 643 12.63 23.42 -4.79
C SER A 643 12.81 24.11 -3.42
N THR A 644 11.87 23.97 -2.49
CA THR A 644 11.93 24.61 -1.16
C THR A 644 12.32 23.59 -0.09
N TYR A 645 11.41 23.26 0.83
CA TYR A 645 11.72 22.40 1.98
C TYR A 645 12.32 21.04 1.60
N PRO A 646 11.78 20.30 0.61
CA PRO A 646 12.37 19.01 0.21
C PRO A 646 13.82 19.16 -0.31
N ALA A 647 14.06 20.17 -1.16
CA ALA A 647 15.40 20.46 -1.67
C ALA A 647 16.39 20.88 -0.56
N GLN A 648 15.92 21.66 0.42
CA GLN A 648 16.73 22.07 1.58
C GLN A 648 17.11 20.87 2.45
N ILE A 649 16.16 19.99 2.74
CA ILE A 649 16.40 18.74 3.50
C ILE A 649 17.40 17.87 2.76
N TRP A 650 17.15 17.63 1.46
CA TRP A 650 18.03 16.83 0.62
C TRP A 650 19.46 17.39 0.61
N LYS A 651 19.62 18.69 0.36
CA LYS A 651 20.92 19.35 0.32
C LYS A 651 21.65 19.25 1.68
N ALA A 652 20.95 19.57 2.77
CA ALA A 652 21.53 19.53 4.11
C ALA A 652 22.06 18.12 4.44
N TYR A 653 21.25 17.10 4.18
CA TYR A 653 21.62 15.71 4.40
C TYR A 653 22.77 15.27 3.48
N MET A 654 22.62 15.49 2.16
CA MET A 654 23.63 15.02 1.21
C MET A 654 24.97 15.74 1.37
N SER A 655 24.97 17.00 1.78
CA SER A 655 26.24 17.69 2.11
C SER A 655 26.95 17.04 3.28
N ALA A 656 26.23 16.70 4.36
CA ALA A 656 26.80 16.01 5.51
C ALA A 656 27.23 14.57 5.16
N ALA A 657 26.36 13.82 4.47
CA ALA A 657 26.64 12.43 4.10
C ALA A 657 27.85 12.26 3.16
N HIS A 658 28.30 13.33 2.50
CA HIS A 658 29.48 13.33 1.61
C HIS A 658 30.71 13.97 2.26
N GLU A 659 30.64 14.38 3.51
CA GLU A 659 31.79 14.94 4.18
C GLU A 659 32.98 13.96 4.20
N GLY A 660 34.12 14.39 3.66
CA GLY A 660 35.34 13.58 3.54
C GLY A 660 35.35 12.61 2.34
N LEU A 661 34.32 12.57 1.51
CA LEU A 661 34.32 11.77 0.29
C LEU A 661 34.91 12.54 -0.90
N SER A 662 35.65 11.84 -1.76
CA SER A 662 36.17 12.41 -3.00
C SER A 662 35.05 12.67 -4.00
N SER A 663 35.19 13.77 -4.77
CA SER A 663 34.28 14.04 -5.88
C SER A 663 34.35 12.93 -6.94
N LEU A 664 33.19 12.41 -7.35
CA LEU A 664 33.07 11.42 -8.40
C LEU A 664 32.09 11.89 -9.46
N ASP A 665 32.56 11.89 -10.74
CA ASP A 665 31.70 12.17 -11.88
C ASP A 665 30.80 10.97 -12.21
N PHE A 666 29.64 11.29 -12.80
CA PHE A 666 28.74 10.25 -13.33
C PHE A 666 29.38 9.54 -14.54
N LEU A 667 28.97 8.29 -14.75
CA LEU A 667 29.42 7.52 -15.89
C LEU A 667 28.82 8.10 -17.18
N PRO A 668 29.63 8.28 -18.24
CA PRO A 668 29.14 8.81 -19.51
C PRO A 668 28.25 7.75 -20.21
N TYR A 669 27.26 8.21 -20.95
CA TYR A 669 26.57 7.36 -21.93
C TYR A 669 27.41 7.23 -23.20
N ALA A 670 27.14 6.16 -23.99
CA ALA A 670 27.81 6.01 -25.26
C ALA A 670 27.43 7.18 -26.19
N GLN A 671 28.40 7.85 -26.76
CA GLN A 671 28.13 8.83 -27.80
C GLN A 671 27.52 8.08 -28.99
N LEU A 672 26.33 8.49 -29.42
CA LEU A 672 25.74 7.97 -30.65
C LEU A 672 26.74 8.10 -31.78
N SER A 673 27.01 7.03 -32.50
CA SER A 673 27.89 7.06 -33.66
C SER A 673 27.37 8.10 -34.66
N ASP A 674 28.26 8.76 -35.38
CA ASP A 674 27.85 9.78 -36.38
C ASP A 674 26.91 9.15 -37.44
N ASP A 675 27.03 7.85 -37.70
CA ASP A 675 26.11 7.13 -38.58
C ASP A 675 24.70 7.04 -38.02
N PHE A 676 24.55 6.80 -36.72
CA PHE A 676 23.23 6.76 -36.06
C PHE A 676 22.60 8.17 -35.98
N LYS A 677 23.41 9.20 -35.71
CA LYS A 677 22.94 10.60 -35.77
C LYS A 677 22.47 11.02 -37.17
N ASN A 678 23.18 10.56 -38.20
CA ASN A 678 22.82 10.79 -39.56
C ASN A 678 21.56 10.02 -40.00
N GLN A 679 21.34 8.84 -39.42
CA GLN A 679 20.14 8.03 -39.64
C GLN A 679 18.93 8.66 -38.98
N GLN A 680 19.03 9.08 -37.71
CA GLN A 680 17.96 9.82 -37.01
C GLN A 680 17.59 11.11 -37.75
N LYS A 681 18.58 11.86 -38.21
CA LYS A 681 18.33 13.08 -38.95
C LYS A 681 17.60 12.83 -40.28
N LYS A 682 17.87 11.70 -40.94
CA LYS A 682 17.13 11.30 -42.15
C LYS A 682 15.68 10.88 -41.83
N GLU A 683 15.50 10.13 -40.76
CA GLU A 683 14.16 9.70 -40.29
C GLU A 683 13.31 10.93 -39.86
N GLU A 684 13.94 11.93 -39.23
CA GLU A 684 13.31 13.19 -38.83
C GLU A 684 12.94 14.03 -40.05
N GLU A 685 13.84 14.14 -41.03
CA GLU A 685 13.59 14.82 -42.31
C GLU A 685 12.51 14.11 -43.16
N GLU A 686 12.44 12.78 -43.13
CA GLU A 686 11.37 12.01 -43.79
C GLU A 686 10.02 12.16 -43.06
N HIS A 687 10.04 12.17 -41.74
CA HIS A 687 8.82 12.40 -40.95
C HIS A 687 8.27 13.82 -41.10
N ASP A 688 9.16 14.82 -41.17
CA ASP A 688 8.76 16.23 -41.44
C ASP A 688 8.22 16.39 -42.84
N LYS A 689 8.77 15.71 -43.84
CA LYS A 689 8.23 15.68 -45.20
C LYS A 689 6.83 15.04 -45.25
N MET A 690 6.63 13.93 -44.63
CA MET A 690 5.31 13.29 -44.54
C MET A 690 4.29 14.16 -43.82
N ARG A 691 4.72 14.95 -42.81
CA ARG A 691 3.86 15.93 -42.14
C ARG A 691 3.50 17.10 -43.09
N GLU A 692 4.45 17.61 -43.85
CA GLU A 692 4.19 18.68 -44.84
C GLU A 692 3.32 18.17 -45.97
N GLU A 693 3.50 16.94 -46.46
CA GLU A 693 2.67 16.33 -47.49
C GLU A 693 1.24 16.11 -46.99
N ASN A 694 1.03 15.60 -45.76
CA ASN A 694 -0.29 15.43 -45.16
C ASN A 694 -1.00 16.77 -44.91
N GLN A 695 -0.28 17.84 -44.51
CA GLN A 695 -0.86 19.18 -44.40
C GLN A 695 -1.21 19.79 -45.72
N THR A 696 -0.47 19.45 -46.78
CA THR A 696 -0.76 19.90 -48.16
C THR A 696 -1.97 19.16 -48.72
N GLU A 697 -2.17 17.88 -48.39
CA GLU A 697 -3.36 17.11 -48.78
C GLU A 697 -4.61 17.54 -48.00
N GLU A 698 -4.51 17.87 -46.72
CA GLU A 698 -5.63 18.44 -45.93
C GLU A 698 -6.03 19.83 -46.47
N ASN A 699 -5.08 20.68 -46.82
CA ASN A 699 -5.36 21.98 -47.40
C ASN A 699 -5.94 21.88 -48.83
N GLN A 700 -5.56 20.86 -49.63
CA GLN A 700 -6.17 20.63 -50.97
C GLN A 700 -7.56 20.04 -50.90
N THR A 701 -7.90 19.26 -49.84
CA THR A 701 -9.26 18.74 -49.62
C THR A 701 -10.20 19.85 -49.14
N ASP A 702 -9.71 20.79 -48.33
CA ASP A 702 -10.49 21.96 -47.90
C ASP A 702 -10.72 22.97 -49.05
N ASP A 703 -9.74 23.17 -49.94
CA ASP A 703 -9.93 24.00 -51.15
C ASP A 703 -10.87 23.36 -52.18
N GLN A 704 -10.93 22.03 -52.28
CA GLN A 704 -11.89 21.33 -53.16
C GLN A 704 -13.30 21.36 -52.56
N GLN A 705 -13.49 21.25 -51.24
CA GLN A 705 -14.78 21.43 -50.60
C GLN A 705 -15.30 22.87 -50.69
N THR A 706 -14.39 23.85 -50.65
CA THR A 706 -14.76 25.26 -50.78
C THR A 706 -15.11 25.62 -52.24
N SER A 707 -14.50 24.98 -53.24
CA SER A 707 -14.82 25.19 -54.66
C SER A 707 -16.10 24.46 -55.11
N GLU A 708 -16.45 23.32 -54.55
CA GLU A 708 -17.72 22.64 -54.79
C GLU A 708 -18.92 23.36 -54.13
N SER A 709 -18.72 24.08 -53.02
CA SER A 709 -19.76 24.89 -52.38
C SER A 709 -20.07 26.19 -53.09
N GLN A 710 -19.09 26.74 -53.86
CA GLN A 710 -19.30 27.94 -54.68
C GLN A 710 -19.89 27.65 -56.07
N GLN A 711 -19.97 26.41 -56.54
CA GLN A 711 -20.56 26.04 -57.82
C GLN A 711 -22.04 25.63 -57.74
N LYS A 712 -22.62 25.57 -56.56
CA LYS A 712 -24.04 25.21 -56.33
C LYS A 712 -24.99 26.39 -56.20
N ASP A 713 -24.49 27.62 -56.25
CA ASP A 713 -25.34 28.85 -56.06
C ASP A 713 -25.69 29.62 -57.31
N ASN A 714 -25.48 29.05 -58.53
CA ASN A 714 -25.81 29.76 -59.79
C ASN A 714 -26.48 28.85 -60.84
N THR A 715 -27.67 28.35 -60.51
CA THR A 715 -28.68 28.04 -61.55
C THR A 715 -30.05 27.83 -60.91
N THR A 716 -30.82 28.88 -60.82
CA THR A 716 -32.30 28.82 -60.77
C THR A 716 -32.76 29.16 -62.15
N ASP A 717 -33.47 28.27 -62.81
CA ASP A 717 -34.82 28.50 -63.33
C ASP A 717 -35.22 27.41 -64.37
N GLY A 718 -36.44 26.91 -64.29
CA GLY A 718 -37.14 26.39 -65.51
C GLY A 718 -37.60 24.93 -65.48
N SER A 719 -38.79 24.74 -64.90
CA SER A 719 -39.94 23.95 -65.46
C SER A 719 -39.85 22.44 -65.73
N SER A 720 -40.81 21.79 -65.12
CA SER A 720 -41.80 20.82 -65.53
C SER A 720 -41.48 19.39 -65.91
N GLU A 721 -42.20 18.59 -65.20
CA GLU A 721 -43.00 17.42 -65.59
C GLU A 721 -42.38 16.07 -65.93
N ASP A 722 -42.84 15.11 -65.12
CA ASP A 722 -43.40 13.79 -65.52
C ASP A 722 -42.51 12.54 -65.52
N ASP A 723 -42.96 11.65 -64.64
CA ASP A 723 -43.35 10.23 -64.86
C ASP A 723 -42.33 9.12 -64.84
N ASN A 724 -42.78 8.18 -64.01
CA ASN A 724 -42.63 6.71 -64.08
C ASN A 724 -41.42 5.99 -63.55
N GLN A 725 -41.76 5.32 -62.47
CA GLN A 725 -41.27 3.96 -62.11
C GLN A 725 -41.54 2.96 -63.28
N PRO A 726 -41.05 1.68 -63.30
CA PRO A 726 -40.54 0.85 -62.26
C PRO A 726 -39.42 -0.20 -62.67
N ASP A 727 -39.07 -0.94 -61.73
CA ASP A 727 -38.76 -2.40 -61.68
C ASP A 727 -37.33 -2.93 -61.91
N ASN A 728 -36.95 -3.59 -60.83
CA ASN A 728 -36.51 -5.02 -60.70
C ASN A 728 -35.05 -5.45 -60.88
N ASN A 729 -34.73 -6.12 -59.84
CA ASN A 729 -34.01 -7.44 -59.70
C ASN A 729 -32.48 -7.45 -59.65
N ASP A 730 -32.02 -7.86 -58.59
CA ASP A 730 -31.64 -9.15 -58.10
C ASP A 730 -30.14 -9.38 -57.81
N SER A 731 -29.95 -9.90 -56.67
CA SER A 731 -28.97 -10.91 -56.25
C SER A 731 -27.55 -10.51 -55.74
N ASN A 732 -27.43 -10.58 -54.49
CA ASN A 732 -26.72 -11.61 -53.73
C ASN A 732 -25.33 -11.31 -53.18
N ALA A 733 -25.29 -11.53 -51.88
CA ALA A 733 -24.28 -12.15 -51.05
C ALA A 733 -23.19 -11.29 -50.35
N GLY A 734 -23.35 -11.24 -49.08
CA GLY A 734 -22.46 -11.74 -48.01
C GLY A 734 -21.55 -10.66 -47.42
N ASP A 735 -21.63 -10.40 -46.27
CA ASP A 735 -21.49 -10.88 -44.94
C ASP A 735 -21.04 -9.75 -43.97
N GLN A 736 -21.79 -9.63 -42.92
CA GLN A 736 -21.47 -9.35 -41.54
C GLN A 736 -20.37 -8.31 -41.12
N ASN A 737 -20.76 -7.21 -40.47
CA ASN A 737 -20.57 -7.17 -39.00
C ASN A 737 -21.25 -5.95 -38.34
N ASN A 738 -21.96 -6.27 -37.31
CA ASN A 738 -22.65 -5.51 -36.28
C ASN A 738 -21.84 -4.34 -35.70
N ASN A 739 -22.54 -3.23 -35.55
CA ASN A 739 -22.30 -2.35 -34.39
C ASN A 739 -23.63 -1.66 -34.00
N SER A 740 -24.25 -2.14 -32.95
CA SER A 740 -25.46 -1.60 -32.35
C SER A 740 -25.14 -0.68 -31.17
N LYS A 741 -25.54 0.54 -31.28
CA LYS A 741 -25.73 1.55 -30.26
C LYS A 741 -27.11 1.35 -29.62
N PRO A 742 -27.26 1.50 -28.31
CA PRO A 742 -28.59 1.56 -27.71
C PRO A 742 -29.07 2.99 -27.55
N GLU A 743 -30.27 3.19 -28.01
CA GLU A 743 -31.11 4.38 -27.82
C GLU A 743 -31.72 4.42 -26.41
N HIS A 744 -31.86 5.64 -25.92
CA HIS A 744 -32.73 5.99 -24.79
C HIS A 744 -34.20 6.05 -25.24
N SER A 745 -35.10 5.51 -24.43
CA SER A 745 -36.49 5.96 -24.40
C SER A 745 -36.89 6.28 -22.97
N GLY A 746 -37.30 7.54 -22.78
CA GLY A 746 -37.93 8.05 -21.59
C GLY A 746 -39.41 7.70 -21.60
N ASP A 747 -40.01 7.69 -20.45
CA ASP A 747 -41.44 8.01 -20.27
C ASP A 747 -41.67 8.80 -18.98
N ASN A 748 -42.50 9.81 -19.17
CA ASN A 748 -43.03 10.77 -18.23
C ASN A 748 -43.98 10.13 -17.24
N ASP A 749 -44.12 10.63 -16.02
CA ASP A 749 -45.41 11.20 -15.60
C ASP A 749 -45.27 12.14 -14.39
N SER A 750 -45.92 13.21 -14.56
CA SER A 750 -46.51 14.36 -13.90
C SER A 750 -46.74 14.37 -12.38
N GLY A 751 -46.68 15.60 -11.86
CA GLY A 751 -47.49 16.09 -10.74
C GLY A 751 -46.89 17.25 -9.94
N GLU A 752 -47.17 18.48 -10.31
CA GLU A 752 -47.64 19.69 -9.62
C GLU A 752 -47.25 19.85 -8.14
N SER A 753 -46.93 20.98 -7.52
CA SER A 753 -47.19 22.40 -7.79
C SER A 753 -46.53 23.26 -6.71
N GLY A 754 -46.24 24.48 -7.04
CA GLY A 754 -46.31 25.68 -6.21
C GLY A 754 -45.11 26.00 -5.32
N GLY A 755 -44.37 27.05 -5.43
CA GLY A 755 -44.68 28.41 -5.69
C GLY A 755 -43.84 29.28 -4.77
N ASN A 756 -43.23 30.27 -5.40
CA ASN A 756 -42.82 31.60 -4.92
C ASN A 756 -41.56 31.81 -4.08
N THR A 757 -40.57 32.39 -4.74
CA THR A 757 -40.04 33.78 -4.62
C THR A 757 -39.80 34.33 -3.20
N ASP A 758 -38.60 34.75 -2.88
CA ASP A 758 -38.11 36.12 -2.82
C ASP A 758 -36.73 36.19 -2.13
N THR A 759 -35.79 36.79 -2.82
CA THR A 759 -34.69 37.55 -2.24
C THR A 759 -35.23 38.94 -1.80
N PRO A 760 -34.68 39.60 -0.76
CA PRO A 760 -33.70 40.62 -1.05
C PRO A 760 -32.60 40.87 0.01
N GLU A 761 -31.56 41.46 -0.46
CA GLU A 761 -30.54 42.41 -0.02
C GLU A 761 -30.48 42.93 1.42
N ASN A 762 -29.21 43.12 1.86
CA ASN A 762 -28.58 44.22 2.54
C ASN A 762 -29.00 44.65 3.99
N GLY A 763 -27.96 44.81 4.79
CA GLY A 763 -28.04 45.71 5.98
C GLY A 763 -26.83 45.56 6.91
N GLU A 764 -25.82 46.42 6.70
CA GLU A 764 -24.85 46.84 7.73
C GLU A 764 -25.53 47.27 9.02
N ASN A 765 -24.94 46.98 10.17
CA ASN A 765 -24.50 48.05 11.08
C ASN A 765 -23.85 47.53 12.38
N THR A 766 -22.65 47.99 12.59
CA THR A 766 -22.00 48.55 13.79
C THR A 766 -22.78 48.47 15.12
N ASN A 767 -22.09 47.99 16.18
CA ASN A 767 -21.72 48.80 17.34
C ASN A 767 -21.05 47.99 18.47
N LYS A 768 -19.85 48.40 18.80
CA LYS A 768 -19.30 48.34 20.16
C LYS A 768 -20.01 49.41 21.05
N PRO A 769 -20.08 49.31 22.36
CA PRO A 769 -19.02 49.86 23.19
C PRO A 769 -18.69 49.08 24.49
N ASP A 770 -17.44 49.14 24.86
CA ASP A 770 -16.82 49.76 26.05
C ASP A 770 -17.37 49.45 27.46
N ASN A 771 -16.56 49.01 28.32
CA ASN A 771 -15.76 49.74 29.30
C ASN A 771 -15.75 49.13 30.70
N SER A 772 -14.56 49.20 31.29
CA SER A 772 -14.23 49.45 32.70
C SER A 772 -14.53 48.37 33.73
N GLY A 773 -13.70 48.11 34.66
CA GLY A 773 -12.61 48.79 35.28
C GLY A 773 -11.99 47.93 36.37
N THR A 774 -10.76 48.14 36.60
CA THR A 774 -10.03 48.39 37.84
C THR A 774 -10.44 47.57 39.07
N THR A 775 -9.56 47.07 39.90
CA THR A 775 -8.34 47.60 40.57
C THR A 775 -7.69 46.51 41.40
N ASP A 776 -6.37 46.57 41.47
CA ASP A 776 -5.48 46.58 42.64
C ASP A 776 -5.53 45.40 43.64
N ASN A 777 -4.50 44.94 44.18
CA ASN A 777 -3.19 45.47 44.61
C ASN A 777 -2.46 44.46 45.48
N SER A 778 -1.16 44.56 45.45
CA SER A 778 -0.21 44.33 46.53
C SER A 778 -0.05 42.91 47.09
N GLY A 779 1.07 42.44 47.20
CA GLY A 779 2.33 42.77 47.78
C GLY A 779 2.85 41.51 48.40
N ASP A 780 4.01 41.21 48.56
CA ASP A 780 5.32 41.77 48.81
C ASP A 780 6.17 40.67 49.45
N THR A 781 7.45 40.66 49.14
CA THR A 781 8.61 40.22 49.98
C THR A 781 8.69 38.74 50.39
N GLY A 782 9.83 38.08 50.32
CA GLY A 782 11.20 38.43 50.34
C GLY A 782 12.09 37.17 50.44
N GLU A 783 13.24 37.34 49.88
CA GLU A 783 14.57 36.97 50.35
C GLU A 783 14.79 35.62 51.08
N SER A 784 15.74 34.88 50.70
CA SER A 784 17.18 34.93 50.66
C SER A 784 17.80 33.58 51.11
N GLY A 785 18.91 33.32 50.58
CA GLY A 785 20.05 32.62 51.24
C GLY A 785 20.17 31.12 50.87
N ASP A 786 21.06 30.77 50.18
CA ASP A 786 22.55 30.71 50.08
C ASP A 786 23.12 29.39 50.58
N THR A 787 24.11 28.96 49.83
CA THR A 787 25.28 28.14 50.17
C THR A 787 25.22 26.59 50.17
N GLY A 788 26.09 26.13 49.34
CA GLY A 788 27.16 25.16 49.68
C GLY A 788 26.90 23.73 49.29
N GLY A 789 27.52 23.16 48.31
CA GLY A 789 28.93 22.80 48.25
C GLY A 789 29.13 21.33 48.54
N GLY A 790 29.78 20.64 47.65
CA GLY A 790 30.44 19.41 48.08
C GLY A 790 30.32 18.18 47.21
N ASN A 791 31.27 18.07 46.40
CA ASN A 791 31.95 16.97 45.71
C ASN A 791 31.85 15.53 46.31
N VAL A 792 32.08 14.61 45.35
CA VAL A 792 32.87 13.37 45.43
C VAL A 792 32.11 12.04 45.68
N GLN A 793 31.96 11.25 44.76
CA GLN A 793 32.54 10.02 44.20
C GLN A 793 31.63 9.43 43.16
#